data_891b24eedbb91574e9026045e2fdabde
#
_entry.id   891b24eedbb91574e9026045e2fdabde
#
_cell.length_a   1.000
_cell.length_b   1.000
_cell.length_c   1.000
_cell.angle_alpha   90.00
_cell.angle_beta   90.00
_cell.angle_gamma   90.00
#
_symmetry.space_group_name_H-M   'P 1'
#
loop_
_entity.id
_entity.type
_entity.pdbx_description
1 polymer ?
#
loop_
_entity_poly.entity_id
_entity_poly.type
_entity_poly.pdbx_seq_one_letter_code
_entity_poly.pdbx_strand_id
1 'polypeptide(L)'
;MKKLLIAIAAVVVIVVAAVVVVPQFVPLETVKEEIASQVRTATGRELAIGGDIRLSLLPTIQLEVEDVAFSNAPGASEPQMATLKELRLKLAFWPLLSGAVEVDSFVLVDPVVHLEVDAKGRPNWEFEVAPATGEAAPGAEEAATPAAGEAAPTVTELRLGDVRIENGALAYRDATGAEYRLSDIDMKVELSAFDSPFTAEGSLVFNGERLEVEAVVTTPARLVAGERAEVEVEISGAPLALEFEGGVVTAAPFRADGAVELDIPSLRGLAEWAGAPLAFEGSGLGPFRIKGRIEAKDQTYTFSQAEIALDDIRANGGVAIDLGGAKPYVEGRLDVERLDLNPYLPPEPEPAGGEAQGTDTGAGAEAAAQPADWSDEPIDLSALHLANADLAFSAGSIAIRKVEIGRSVLSVRLKDGELVVELEEMALYEGGGTVRVRVDARRKVPVVEKSMRFSGVQAEPLLSAVADFDRLTGTAEAEFAISTKGRSQREMVANLNGNGAVRFVDGAIKGVNLGAMVRNVRSAFLDAEAGVPQQTDFAELSGTFRIVNGILRNDDLALLAPLLRVGGKGSIDLPRRTVKYRVEPRLAGTGEGQGGATDVAGLMVPVIVEGPWHDLDYRPDLAGLVEQAVTNPEGAIGAVKGIAEGAKGLVEGLLGSVSG
;
A
#
# COMPACT_ATOMS: atom_id res chain seq x y z
N MET A 1 -46.23 56.33 -49.31
CA MET A 1 -45.23 55.95 -48.24
C MET A 1 -45.77 56.20 -46.84
N LYS A 2 -46.31 57.38 -46.45
CA LYS A 2 -46.77 57.54 -45.01
C LYS A 2 -47.89 56.58 -44.59
N LYS A 3 -48.86 56.24 -45.49
CA LYS A 3 -49.91 55.26 -45.14
C LYS A 3 -49.40 53.83 -44.97
N LEU A 4 -48.33 53.45 -45.69
CA LEU A 4 -47.70 52.14 -45.58
C LEU A 4 -46.94 52.03 -44.26
N LEU A 5 -46.22 53.07 -43.87
CA LEU A 5 -45.51 53.11 -42.57
C LEU A 5 -46.45 53.05 -41.37
N ILE A 6 -47.60 53.69 -41.44
CA ILE A 6 -48.64 53.63 -40.39
C ILE A 6 -49.27 52.26 -40.35
N ALA A 7 -49.46 51.54 -41.43
CA ALA A 7 -49.97 50.20 -41.48
C ALA A 7 -48.93 49.19 -40.87
N ILE A 8 -47.68 49.33 -41.21
CA ILE A 8 -46.61 48.53 -40.64
C ILE A 8 -46.51 48.78 -39.13
N ALA A 9 -46.53 50.03 -38.67
CA ALA A 9 -46.50 50.36 -37.25
C ALA A 9 -47.70 49.77 -36.48
N ALA A 10 -48.90 49.82 -37.10
CA ALA A 10 -50.09 49.21 -36.50
C ALA A 10 -49.98 47.69 -36.40
N VAL A 11 -49.43 46.99 -37.42
CA VAL A 11 -49.18 45.53 -37.37
C VAL A 11 -48.17 45.22 -36.35
N VAL A 12 -47.06 45.93 -36.20
CA VAL A 12 -46.06 45.73 -35.15
C VAL A 12 -46.68 45.91 -33.77
N VAL A 13 -47.48 46.93 -33.54
CA VAL A 13 -48.18 47.14 -32.26
C VAL A 13 -49.16 46.00 -31.94
N ILE A 14 -49.93 45.51 -32.95
CA ILE A 14 -50.83 44.37 -32.78
C ILE A 14 -50.05 43.08 -32.45
N VAL A 15 -48.95 42.84 -33.16
CA VAL A 15 -48.04 41.64 -32.86
C VAL A 15 -47.45 41.76 -31.48
N VAL A 16 -46.92 42.88 -31.05
CA VAL A 16 -46.43 43.16 -29.75
C VAL A 16 -47.51 42.97 -28.67
N ALA A 17 -48.70 43.52 -28.91
CA ALA A 17 -49.82 43.35 -28.00
C ALA A 17 -50.27 41.88 -27.90
N ALA A 18 -50.33 41.14 -29.02
CA ALA A 18 -50.69 39.73 -29.03
C ALA A 18 -49.61 38.87 -28.22
N VAL A 19 -48.37 39.14 -28.43
CA VAL A 19 -47.27 38.46 -27.73
C VAL A 19 -47.25 38.76 -26.23
N VAL A 20 -47.66 39.93 -25.79
CA VAL A 20 -47.76 40.30 -24.37
C VAL A 20 -49.04 39.81 -23.71
N VAL A 21 -50.14 39.71 -24.46
CA VAL A 21 -51.49 39.43 -23.93
C VAL A 21 -51.83 37.93 -24.01
N VAL A 22 -51.37 37.22 -25.05
CA VAL A 22 -51.66 35.78 -25.26
C VAL A 22 -51.21 34.90 -24.06
N PRO A 23 -50.06 35.09 -23.39
CA PRO A 23 -49.67 34.30 -22.23
C PRO A 23 -50.62 34.42 -21.05
N GLN A 24 -51.35 35.55 -20.95
CA GLN A 24 -52.32 35.76 -19.84
C GLN A 24 -53.64 34.98 -20.04
N PHE A 25 -53.87 34.40 -21.20
CA PHE A 25 -55.05 33.61 -21.53
C PHE A 25 -54.81 32.10 -21.66
N VAL A 26 -53.54 31.62 -21.57
CA VAL A 26 -53.26 30.18 -21.53
C VAL A 26 -53.59 29.70 -20.13
N PRO A 27 -54.50 28.74 -19.92
CA PRO A 27 -54.77 28.17 -18.60
C PRO A 27 -53.57 27.30 -18.20
N LEU A 28 -52.68 27.88 -17.41
CA LEU A 28 -51.43 27.24 -16.96
C LEU A 28 -51.65 25.91 -16.24
N GLU A 29 -52.78 25.73 -15.58
CA GLU A 29 -53.16 24.46 -14.94
C GLU A 29 -53.36 23.33 -15.96
N THR A 30 -53.97 23.65 -17.15
CA THR A 30 -54.10 22.68 -18.24
C THR A 30 -52.73 22.24 -18.79
N VAL A 31 -51.76 23.17 -18.83
CA VAL A 31 -50.38 22.87 -19.24
C VAL A 31 -49.71 21.97 -18.25
N LYS A 32 -49.88 22.19 -16.92
CA LYS A 32 -49.37 21.30 -15.88
C LYS A 32 -49.91 19.88 -16.03
N GLU A 33 -51.24 19.76 -16.18
CA GLU A 33 -51.91 18.45 -16.31
C GLU A 33 -51.45 17.71 -17.58
N GLU A 34 -51.30 18.42 -18.71
CA GLU A 34 -50.82 17.81 -19.94
C GLU A 34 -49.38 17.33 -19.84
N ILE A 35 -48.46 18.14 -19.29
CA ILE A 35 -47.07 17.75 -19.06
C ILE A 35 -47.03 16.53 -18.13
N ALA A 36 -47.74 16.53 -17.01
CA ALA A 36 -47.80 15.41 -16.07
C ALA A 36 -48.37 14.15 -16.75
N SER A 37 -49.38 14.28 -17.59
CA SER A 37 -49.97 13.17 -18.35
C SER A 37 -48.97 12.56 -19.35
N GLN A 38 -48.26 13.42 -20.11
CA GLN A 38 -47.26 12.97 -21.09
C GLN A 38 -46.10 12.25 -20.39
N VAL A 39 -45.58 12.80 -19.28
CA VAL A 39 -44.55 12.19 -18.49
C VAL A 39 -44.99 10.83 -17.93
N ARG A 40 -46.22 10.76 -17.40
CA ARG A 40 -46.79 9.48 -16.90
C ARG A 40 -46.89 8.45 -18.03
N THR A 41 -47.32 8.85 -19.23
CA THR A 41 -47.42 7.96 -20.38
C THR A 41 -46.07 7.46 -20.85
N ALA A 42 -45.05 8.33 -20.83
CA ALA A 42 -43.71 8.03 -21.32
C ALA A 42 -42.90 7.17 -20.28
N THR A 43 -43.10 7.38 -19.00
CA THR A 43 -42.25 6.83 -17.94
C THR A 43 -42.96 5.90 -16.95
N GLY A 44 -44.28 5.91 -16.97
CA GLY A 44 -45.07 5.20 -15.94
C GLY A 44 -45.02 5.86 -14.55
N ARG A 45 -44.44 7.04 -14.43
CA ARG A 45 -44.18 7.76 -13.15
C ARG A 45 -44.97 9.05 -13.08
N GLU A 46 -45.26 9.51 -11.89
CA GLU A 46 -45.98 10.77 -11.67
C GLU A 46 -45.02 11.97 -11.63
N LEU A 47 -45.34 13.00 -12.36
CA LEU A 47 -44.74 14.32 -12.26
C LEU A 47 -45.70 15.25 -11.53
N ALA A 48 -45.29 15.83 -10.41
CA ALA A 48 -46.01 16.84 -9.67
C ALA A 48 -45.32 18.18 -9.84
N ILE A 49 -46.10 19.23 -10.20
CA ILE A 49 -45.64 20.62 -10.27
C ILE A 49 -46.41 21.39 -9.19
N GLY A 50 -45.72 21.64 -8.06
CA GLY A 50 -46.33 22.24 -6.86
C GLY A 50 -46.32 23.77 -6.89
N GLY A 51 -45.39 24.37 -7.64
CA GLY A 51 -45.21 25.81 -7.70
C GLY A 51 -45.79 26.45 -8.93
N ASP A 52 -45.43 27.71 -9.17
CA ASP A 52 -45.89 28.50 -10.30
C ASP A 52 -45.18 28.11 -11.59
N ILE A 53 -45.95 28.26 -12.72
CA ILE A 53 -45.35 28.25 -14.05
C ILE A 53 -45.39 29.68 -14.57
N ARG A 54 -44.21 30.21 -14.96
CA ARG A 54 -44.11 31.53 -15.59
C ARG A 54 -43.61 31.36 -17.01
N LEU A 55 -44.38 31.91 -17.94
CA LEU A 55 -44.03 31.93 -19.36
C LEU A 55 -43.80 33.37 -19.81
N SER A 56 -42.60 33.67 -20.31
CA SER A 56 -42.25 34.92 -20.94
C SER A 56 -42.00 34.68 -22.44
N LEU A 57 -42.53 35.52 -23.32
CA LEU A 57 -42.39 35.30 -24.76
C LEU A 57 -41.44 36.30 -25.43
N LEU A 58 -41.02 37.36 -24.73
CA LEU A 58 -40.11 38.38 -25.27
C LEU A 58 -39.05 38.81 -24.24
N PRO A 59 -37.81 39.06 -24.63
CA PRO A 59 -37.25 38.95 -26.00
C PRO A 59 -36.94 37.50 -26.42
N THR A 60 -36.98 36.52 -25.51
CA THR A 60 -36.80 35.06 -25.70
C THR A 60 -37.96 34.35 -25.05
N ILE A 61 -38.34 33.18 -25.57
CA ILE A 61 -39.30 32.31 -24.88
C ILE A 61 -38.63 31.70 -23.69
N GLN A 62 -39.07 32.06 -22.47
CA GLN A 62 -38.56 31.54 -21.22
C GLN A 62 -39.70 30.92 -20.44
N LEU A 63 -39.53 29.65 -20.08
CA LEU A 63 -40.41 28.90 -19.19
C LEU A 63 -39.68 28.68 -17.85
N GLU A 64 -40.28 29.12 -16.77
CA GLU A 64 -39.85 28.85 -15.40
C GLU A 64 -40.91 27.99 -14.73
N VAL A 65 -40.49 26.89 -14.14
CA VAL A 65 -41.36 25.93 -13.40
C VAL A 65 -40.80 25.73 -12.02
N GLU A 66 -41.60 26.05 -11.02
CA GLU A 66 -41.17 25.91 -9.61
C GLU A 66 -41.72 24.62 -8.96
N ASP A 67 -41.00 24.09 -7.98
CA ASP A 67 -41.36 22.94 -7.12
C ASP A 67 -41.80 21.70 -7.93
N VAL A 68 -40.89 21.18 -8.72
CA VAL A 68 -41.12 19.99 -9.54
C VAL A 68 -40.66 18.73 -8.74
N ALA A 69 -41.53 17.73 -8.70
CA ALA A 69 -41.22 16.44 -8.07
C ALA A 69 -41.56 15.28 -9.02
N PHE A 70 -40.64 14.35 -9.18
CA PHE A 70 -40.79 13.15 -10.01
C PHE A 70 -40.78 11.92 -9.13
N SER A 71 -41.84 11.13 -9.20
CA SER A 71 -42.01 9.97 -8.29
C SER A 71 -41.00 8.87 -8.57
N ASN A 72 -40.63 8.14 -7.49
CA ASN A 72 -39.73 7.03 -7.56
C ASN A 72 -40.40 5.71 -8.00
N ALA A 73 -39.61 4.64 -8.18
CA ALA A 73 -40.08 3.30 -8.43
C ALA A 73 -40.93 2.79 -7.27
N PRO A 74 -41.97 1.98 -7.51
CA PRO A 74 -42.68 1.33 -6.44
C PRO A 74 -41.75 0.44 -5.59
N GLY A 75 -41.70 0.74 -4.28
CA GLY A 75 -40.84 0.04 -3.33
C GLY A 75 -39.43 0.59 -3.18
N ALA A 76 -39.10 1.70 -3.84
CA ALA A 76 -37.84 2.42 -3.59
C ALA A 76 -37.82 3.02 -2.19
N SER A 77 -36.61 3.31 -1.68
CA SER A 77 -36.41 3.81 -0.33
C SER A 77 -36.94 5.24 -0.13
N GLU A 78 -36.84 6.08 -1.17
CA GLU A 78 -37.32 7.46 -1.17
C GLU A 78 -38.56 7.58 -2.05
N PRO A 79 -39.58 8.37 -1.65
CA PRO A 79 -40.81 8.50 -2.42
C PRO A 79 -40.63 9.27 -3.73
N GLN A 80 -39.64 10.16 -3.78
CA GLN A 80 -39.30 10.97 -4.95
C GLN A 80 -37.97 10.49 -5.52
N MET A 81 -37.92 10.19 -6.82
CA MET A 81 -36.68 9.92 -7.52
C MET A 81 -35.90 11.21 -7.79
N ALA A 82 -36.61 12.27 -8.11
CA ALA A 82 -36.00 13.58 -8.31
C ALA A 82 -36.92 14.69 -7.81
N THR A 83 -36.32 15.70 -7.21
CA THR A 83 -36.98 16.96 -6.87
C THR A 83 -36.16 18.12 -7.42
N LEU A 84 -36.82 19.24 -7.69
CA LEU A 84 -36.21 20.39 -8.34
C LEU A 84 -36.93 21.61 -7.85
N LYS A 85 -36.22 22.57 -7.29
CA LYS A 85 -36.82 23.82 -6.82
C LYS A 85 -37.26 24.71 -7.96
N GLU A 86 -36.46 24.81 -9.00
CA GLU A 86 -36.77 25.63 -10.16
C GLU A 86 -36.14 25.07 -11.43
N LEU A 87 -36.92 24.98 -12.48
CA LEU A 87 -36.49 24.72 -13.85
C LEU A 87 -36.60 25.98 -14.66
N ARG A 88 -35.50 26.44 -15.28
CA ARG A 88 -35.49 27.54 -16.21
C ARG A 88 -35.14 27.03 -17.60
N LEU A 89 -36.04 27.17 -18.54
CA LEU A 89 -35.91 26.78 -19.94
C LEU A 89 -35.99 28.00 -20.83
N LYS A 90 -34.97 28.22 -21.67
CA LYS A 90 -35.02 29.25 -22.73
C LYS A 90 -35.04 28.59 -24.09
N LEU A 91 -35.97 28.99 -24.93
CA LEU A 91 -36.13 28.51 -26.30
C LEU A 91 -35.83 29.62 -27.30
N ALA A 92 -35.17 29.24 -28.40
CA ALA A 92 -34.95 30.13 -29.51
C ALA A 92 -36.28 30.42 -30.24
N PHE A 93 -36.64 31.69 -30.35
CA PHE A 93 -37.94 32.11 -30.94
C PHE A 93 -38.04 31.80 -32.44
N TRP A 94 -37.00 32.06 -33.21
CA TRP A 94 -37.04 31.94 -34.67
C TRP A 94 -37.14 30.50 -35.18
N PRO A 95 -36.40 29.53 -34.62
CA PRO A 95 -36.54 28.10 -34.97
C PRO A 95 -37.95 27.56 -34.72
N LEU A 96 -38.63 28.01 -33.68
CA LEU A 96 -39.97 27.54 -33.34
C LEU A 96 -41.00 27.92 -34.43
N LEU A 97 -40.82 29.04 -35.12
CA LEU A 97 -41.68 29.43 -36.24
C LEU A 97 -41.52 28.50 -37.45
N SER A 98 -40.42 27.82 -37.58
CA SER A 98 -40.16 26.81 -38.61
C SER A 98 -40.49 25.38 -38.17
N GLY A 99 -41.01 25.20 -36.94
CA GLY A 99 -41.32 23.86 -36.35
C GLY A 99 -40.14 23.16 -35.72
N ALA A 100 -38.96 23.82 -35.62
CA ALA A 100 -37.80 23.27 -34.91
C ALA A 100 -37.78 23.75 -33.47
N VAL A 101 -37.50 22.85 -32.52
CA VAL A 101 -37.32 23.18 -31.10
C VAL A 101 -35.82 23.25 -30.81
N GLU A 102 -35.33 24.46 -30.57
CA GLU A 102 -33.97 24.75 -30.18
C GLU A 102 -33.95 25.31 -28.77
N VAL A 103 -33.23 24.63 -27.85
CA VAL A 103 -33.09 25.01 -26.44
C VAL A 103 -31.81 25.81 -26.28
N ASP A 104 -31.95 27.11 -26.04
CA ASP A 104 -30.82 28.01 -25.80
C ASP A 104 -30.16 27.78 -24.42
N SER A 105 -31.01 27.54 -23.40
CA SER A 105 -30.52 27.32 -22.03
C SER A 105 -31.51 26.46 -21.25
N PHE A 106 -30.96 25.56 -20.45
CA PHE A 106 -31.67 24.64 -19.55
C PHE A 106 -31.01 24.63 -18.21
N VAL A 107 -31.61 25.29 -17.22
CA VAL A 107 -31.01 25.42 -15.88
C VAL A 107 -31.86 24.68 -14.84
N LEU A 108 -31.23 23.79 -14.11
CA LEU A 108 -31.80 23.06 -12.96
C LEU A 108 -31.29 23.73 -11.69
N VAL A 109 -32.15 24.27 -10.86
CA VAL A 109 -31.82 24.93 -9.59
C VAL A 109 -32.21 24.02 -8.42
N ASP A 110 -31.29 23.79 -7.51
CA ASP A 110 -31.43 22.90 -6.36
C ASP A 110 -32.02 21.52 -6.74
N PRO A 111 -31.52 20.81 -7.78
CA PRO A 111 -32.00 19.47 -8.07
C PRO A 111 -31.48 18.47 -7.04
N VAL A 112 -32.36 17.62 -6.54
CA VAL A 112 -32.01 16.49 -5.69
C VAL A 112 -32.44 15.21 -6.39
N VAL A 113 -31.49 14.29 -6.63
CA VAL A 113 -31.73 13.03 -7.35
C VAL A 113 -31.38 11.85 -6.47
N HIS A 114 -32.30 10.89 -6.39
CA HIS A 114 -32.12 9.63 -5.67
C HIS A 114 -32.07 8.45 -6.64
N LEU A 115 -30.88 7.92 -6.86
CA LEU A 115 -30.65 6.74 -7.67
C LEU A 115 -30.49 5.51 -6.76
N GLU A 116 -31.17 4.43 -7.09
CA GLU A 116 -31.16 3.22 -6.28
C GLU A 116 -31.20 1.96 -7.16
N VAL A 117 -30.39 0.97 -6.79
CA VAL A 117 -30.46 -0.40 -7.31
C VAL A 117 -31.02 -1.30 -6.23
N ASP A 118 -32.15 -1.94 -6.52
CA ASP A 118 -32.80 -2.83 -5.54
C ASP A 118 -31.99 -4.12 -5.29
N ALA A 119 -32.34 -4.88 -4.27
CA ALA A 119 -31.68 -6.15 -3.93
C ALA A 119 -31.75 -7.24 -5.04
N LYS A 120 -32.52 -7.00 -6.11
CA LYS A 120 -32.61 -7.86 -7.29
C LYS A 120 -31.77 -7.34 -8.45
N GLY A 121 -31.03 -6.26 -8.24
CA GLY A 121 -30.20 -5.64 -9.26
C GLY A 121 -30.96 -4.75 -10.24
N ARG A 122 -32.19 -4.33 -9.95
CA ARG A 122 -32.98 -3.47 -10.84
C ARG A 122 -32.80 -2.00 -10.44
N PRO A 123 -32.35 -1.13 -11.37
CA PRO A 123 -32.18 0.28 -11.12
C PRO A 123 -33.54 1.02 -11.18
N ASN A 124 -33.70 2.05 -10.35
CA ASN A 124 -34.93 2.87 -10.35
C ASN A 124 -35.06 3.82 -11.54
N TRP A 125 -34.01 4.00 -12.33
CA TRP A 125 -33.99 4.82 -13.54
C TRP A 125 -34.31 4.04 -14.83
N GLU A 126 -34.59 2.76 -14.75
CA GLU A 126 -35.20 2.03 -15.86
C GLU A 126 -36.72 2.22 -15.82
N PHE A 127 -37.26 2.78 -16.91
CA PHE A 127 -38.67 3.02 -17.06
C PHE A 127 -39.32 1.93 -17.90
N GLU A 128 -40.36 1.30 -17.35
CA GLU A 128 -41.20 0.37 -18.13
C GLU A 128 -42.08 1.20 -19.09
N VAL A 129 -41.61 1.35 -20.32
CA VAL A 129 -42.46 1.88 -21.40
C VAL A 129 -43.57 0.85 -21.62
N ALA A 130 -44.79 1.14 -21.23
CA ALA A 130 -45.93 0.28 -21.56
C ALA A 130 -45.97 0.11 -23.08
N PRO A 131 -45.99 -1.11 -23.63
CA PRO A 131 -46.19 -1.31 -25.03
C PRO A 131 -47.53 -0.62 -25.38
N ALA A 132 -47.55 0.22 -26.44
CA ALA A 132 -48.78 0.81 -26.95
C ALA A 132 -49.73 -0.34 -27.31
N THR A 133 -50.55 -0.76 -26.33
CA THR A 133 -51.63 -1.70 -26.54
C THR A 133 -52.71 -0.93 -27.30
N GLY A 134 -52.54 -0.88 -28.59
CA GLY A 134 -53.65 -0.72 -29.49
C GLY A 134 -54.51 -1.97 -29.31
N GLU A 135 -55.51 -1.89 -28.45
CA GLU A 135 -56.62 -2.84 -28.42
C GLU A 135 -57.26 -2.79 -29.81
N ALA A 136 -56.84 -3.75 -30.65
CA ALA A 136 -57.53 -4.04 -31.87
C ALA A 136 -58.89 -4.61 -31.48
N ALA A 137 -59.97 -3.80 -31.58
CA ALA A 137 -61.35 -4.27 -31.53
C ALA A 137 -61.53 -5.37 -32.61
N PRO A 138 -62.11 -6.55 -32.28
CA PRO A 138 -62.34 -7.60 -33.25
C PRO A 138 -63.51 -7.20 -34.17
N GLY A 139 -63.22 -6.98 -35.44
CA GLY A 139 -64.23 -6.95 -36.50
C GLY A 139 -64.28 -5.67 -37.35
N ALA A 140 -63.39 -5.57 -38.35
CA ALA A 140 -63.69 -4.84 -39.61
C ALA A 140 -62.77 -5.35 -40.70
N GLU A 141 -63.37 -6.05 -41.66
CA GLU A 141 -62.80 -6.42 -42.93
C GLU A 141 -62.39 -5.23 -43.77
N GLU A 142 -61.32 -5.42 -44.51
CA GLU A 142 -60.88 -4.74 -45.73
C GLU A 142 -61.57 -3.40 -46.13
N ALA A 143 -60.85 -2.32 -45.96
CA ALA A 143 -60.94 -1.22 -46.97
C ALA A 143 -59.84 -0.16 -46.75
N ALA A 144 -59.13 0.10 -47.81
CA ALA A 144 -58.47 1.36 -48.19
C ALA A 144 -57.19 1.77 -47.40
N THR A 145 -56.09 1.78 -48.10
CA THR A 145 -54.89 2.53 -47.89
C THR A 145 -55.18 3.93 -47.37
N PRO A 146 -54.76 4.34 -46.15
CA PRO A 146 -54.81 5.74 -45.78
C PRO A 146 -53.64 6.45 -46.43
N ALA A 147 -53.96 7.59 -47.07
CA ALA A 147 -53.02 8.61 -47.50
C ALA A 147 -52.13 8.99 -46.33
N ALA A 148 -50.89 9.33 -46.66
CA ALA A 148 -49.92 9.92 -45.75
C ALA A 148 -50.52 11.04 -44.86
N GLY A 149 -50.93 10.71 -43.65
CA GLY A 149 -51.33 11.63 -42.61
C GLY A 149 -50.08 12.00 -41.80
N GLU A 150 -49.97 13.29 -41.60
CA GLU A 150 -48.94 14.04 -40.90
C GLU A 150 -48.32 13.21 -39.74
N ALA A 151 -47.07 12.82 -39.94
CA ALA A 151 -46.24 12.32 -38.86
C ALA A 151 -46.17 13.43 -37.79
N ALA A 152 -46.48 13.09 -36.53
CA ALA A 152 -46.15 13.94 -35.42
C ALA A 152 -44.69 14.42 -35.57
N PRO A 153 -44.39 15.70 -35.28
CA PRO A 153 -43.03 16.22 -35.48
C PRO A 153 -42.06 15.33 -34.70
N THR A 154 -41.33 14.52 -35.43
CA THR A 154 -40.13 13.84 -34.87
C THR A 154 -39.22 14.97 -34.51
N VAL A 155 -38.94 15.17 -33.20
CA VAL A 155 -37.91 16.08 -32.73
C VAL A 155 -36.58 15.52 -33.24
N THR A 156 -36.22 15.90 -34.46
CA THR A 156 -35.09 15.30 -35.19
C THR A 156 -33.76 15.96 -34.81
N GLU A 157 -33.79 17.14 -34.16
CA GLU A 157 -32.62 17.88 -33.72
C GLU A 157 -32.91 18.54 -32.36
N LEU A 158 -32.60 17.86 -31.26
CA LEU A 158 -32.51 18.51 -29.95
C LEU A 158 -31.10 19.13 -29.85
N ARG A 159 -31.03 20.45 -29.84
CA ARG A 159 -29.82 21.21 -29.56
C ARG A 159 -29.94 21.76 -28.15
N LEU A 160 -29.00 21.42 -27.30
CA LEU A 160 -28.89 21.91 -25.93
C LEU A 160 -27.69 22.87 -25.86
N GLY A 161 -27.96 24.18 -25.88
CA GLY A 161 -26.90 25.19 -25.91
C GLY A 161 -26.15 25.33 -24.59
N ASP A 162 -26.88 25.61 -23.52
CA ASP A 162 -26.28 25.88 -22.19
C ASP A 162 -27.11 25.13 -21.14
N VAL A 163 -26.64 23.99 -20.68
CA VAL A 163 -27.26 23.21 -19.60
C VAL A 163 -26.49 23.46 -18.32
N ARG A 164 -27.19 23.87 -17.26
CA ARG A 164 -26.58 24.12 -15.96
C ARG A 164 -27.30 23.37 -14.84
N ILE A 165 -26.51 22.89 -13.91
CA ILE A 165 -26.98 22.45 -12.62
C ILE A 165 -26.42 23.43 -11.60
N GLU A 166 -27.29 24.07 -10.83
CA GLU A 166 -26.94 25.00 -9.76
C GLU A 166 -27.30 24.39 -8.42
N ASN A 167 -26.31 24.17 -7.54
CA ASN A 167 -26.48 23.63 -6.19
C ASN A 167 -27.19 22.25 -6.16
N GLY A 168 -26.81 21.33 -7.04
CA GLY A 168 -27.42 20.00 -7.14
C GLY A 168 -26.98 19.05 -6.04
N ALA A 169 -27.79 18.00 -5.80
CA ALA A 169 -27.45 16.88 -4.93
C ALA A 169 -27.83 15.56 -5.59
N LEU A 170 -26.98 14.53 -5.40
CA LEU A 170 -27.20 13.17 -5.86
C LEU A 170 -26.94 12.19 -4.73
N ALA A 171 -27.93 11.34 -4.45
CA ALA A 171 -27.74 10.17 -3.59
C ALA A 171 -27.85 8.91 -4.44
N TYR A 172 -26.84 8.05 -4.39
CA TYR A 172 -26.83 6.74 -5.04
C TYR A 172 -26.76 5.64 -4.00
N ARG A 173 -27.70 4.69 -4.05
CA ARG A 173 -27.71 3.49 -3.22
C ARG A 173 -27.52 2.26 -4.09
N ASP A 174 -26.51 1.47 -3.79
CA ASP A 174 -26.23 0.22 -4.51
C ASP A 174 -27.08 -0.95 -4.00
N ALA A 175 -27.01 -2.10 -4.68
CA ALA A 175 -27.72 -3.32 -4.35
C ALA A 175 -27.33 -3.92 -2.97
N THR A 176 -26.21 -3.52 -2.38
CA THR A 176 -25.75 -3.93 -1.05
C THR A 176 -26.29 -3.04 0.05
N GLY A 177 -26.90 -1.89 -0.31
CA GLY A 177 -27.41 -0.87 0.58
C GLY A 177 -26.40 0.20 0.95
N ALA A 178 -25.18 0.18 0.37
CA ALA A 178 -24.21 1.25 0.53
C ALA A 178 -24.72 2.52 -0.17
N GLU A 179 -24.55 3.68 0.48
CA GLU A 179 -25.05 4.96 0.00
C GLU A 179 -23.90 5.94 -0.23
N TYR A 180 -23.87 6.53 -1.42
CA TYR A 180 -22.92 7.54 -1.87
C TYR A 180 -23.65 8.85 -2.13
N ARG A 181 -23.14 9.96 -1.59
CA ARG A 181 -23.78 11.27 -1.71
C ARG A 181 -22.83 12.27 -2.31
N LEU A 182 -23.31 12.96 -3.35
CA LEU A 182 -22.71 14.15 -3.92
C LEU A 182 -23.56 15.35 -3.54
N SER A 183 -22.97 16.45 -3.16
CA SER A 183 -23.64 17.72 -2.85
C SER A 183 -22.97 18.89 -3.54
N ASP A 184 -23.59 20.04 -3.46
CA ASP A 184 -23.08 21.29 -4.03
C ASP A 184 -22.59 21.10 -5.48
N ILE A 185 -23.41 20.40 -6.28
CA ILE A 185 -23.08 20.12 -7.67
C ILE A 185 -23.40 21.37 -8.49
N ASP A 186 -22.35 22.05 -8.94
CA ASP A 186 -22.43 23.20 -9.85
C ASP A 186 -21.75 22.80 -11.16
N MET A 187 -22.55 22.49 -12.19
CA MET A 187 -22.04 21.98 -13.47
C MET A 187 -22.61 22.78 -14.65
N LYS A 188 -21.75 23.07 -15.59
CA LYS A 188 -22.13 23.58 -16.92
C LYS A 188 -21.85 22.49 -17.94
N VAL A 189 -22.85 22.23 -18.78
CA VAL A 189 -22.80 21.20 -19.81
C VAL A 189 -23.17 21.84 -21.16
N GLU A 190 -22.34 21.60 -22.16
CA GLU A 190 -22.63 22.07 -23.54
C GLU A 190 -22.72 20.83 -24.45
N LEU A 191 -23.83 20.74 -25.20
CA LEU A 191 -24.07 19.74 -26.23
C LEU A 191 -24.83 20.36 -27.39
N SER A 192 -24.12 20.91 -28.36
CA SER A 192 -24.73 21.55 -29.52
C SER A 192 -25.45 20.58 -30.45
N ALA A 193 -24.92 19.33 -30.55
CA ALA A 193 -25.54 18.21 -31.28
C ALA A 193 -24.82 16.90 -30.84
N PHE A 194 -25.44 15.74 -31.07
CA PHE A 194 -24.85 14.45 -30.71
C PHE A 194 -23.59 14.08 -31.52
N ASP A 195 -23.39 14.70 -32.67
CA ASP A 195 -22.19 14.57 -33.50
C ASP A 195 -21.13 15.66 -33.23
N SER A 196 -21.43 16.60 -32.34
CA SER A 196 -20.56 17.70 -31.92
C SER A 196 -19.94 17.33 -30.54
N PRO A 197 -18.81 17.97 -30.19
CA PRO A 197 -18.23 17.73 -28.86
C PRO A 197 -19.18 18.05 -27.73
N PHE A 198 -19.23 17.17 -26.74
CA PHE A 198 -19.84 17.39 -25.44
C PHE A 198 -18.76 17.91 -24.50
N THR A 199 -19.05 18.93 -23.74
CA THR A 199 -18.19 19.42 -22.65
C THR A 199 -18.99 19.52 -21.35
N ALA A 200 -18.38 19.18 -20.26
CA ALA A 200 -18.92 19.38 -18.92
C ALA A 200 -17.81 19.95 -18.04
N GLU A 201 -18.08 21.06 -17.39
CA GLU A 201 -17.16 21.71 -16.45
C GLU A 201 -17.91 22.13 -15.19
N GLY A 202 -17.26 22.02 -14.04
CA GLY A 202 -17.86 22.45 -12.78
C GLY A 202 -17.24 21.84 -11.56
N SER A 203 -18.00 21.81 -10.46
CA SER A 203 -17.54 21.27 -9.20
C SER A 203 -18.64 20.52 -8.47
N LEU A 204 -18.22 19.63 -7.57
CA LEU A 204 -19.09 18.91 -6.66
C LEU A 204 -18.38 18.67 -5.33
N VAL A 205 -19.13 18.31 -4.31
CA VAL A 205 -18.60 17.87 -3.01
C VAL A 205 -18.90 16.39 -2.82
N PHE A 206 -17.86 15.60 -2.58
CA PHE A 206 -17.96 14.20 -2.23
C PHE A 206 -17.21 13.94 -0.93
N ASN A 207 -17.85 13.26 0.05
CA ASN A 207 -17.30 13.00 1.38
C ASN A 207 -16.65 14.23 2.05
N GLY A 208 -17.29 15.41 1.89
CA GLY A 208 -16.85 16.66 2.49
C GLY A 208 -15.77 17.43 1.73
N GLU A 209 -15.19 16.87 0.66
CA GLU A 209 -14.17 17.52 -0.15
C GLU A 209 -14.72 17.96 -1.50
N ARG A 210 -14.35 19.21 -1.92
CA ARG A 210 -14.72 19.76 -3.23
C ARG A 210 -13.80 19.20 -4.30
N LEU A 211 -14.40 18.72 -5.37
CA LEU A 211 -13.73 18.27 -6.57
C LEU A 211 -14.16 19.17 -7.75
N GLU A 212 -13.18 19.66 -8.49
CA GLU A 212 -13.39 20.27 -9.80
C GLU A 212 -13.38 19.14 -10.84
N VAL A 213 -14.27 19.22 -11.82
CA VAL A 213 -14.42 18.20 -12.86
C VAL A 213 -14.52 18.87 -14.20
N GLU A 214 -13.68 18.45 -15.15
CA GLU A 214 -13.76 18.81 -16.55
C GLU A 214 -13.82 17.54 -17.39
N ALA A 215 -14.75 17.47 -18.35
CA ALA A 215 -14.88 16.32 -19.23
C ALA A 215 -15.23 16.76 -20.65
N VAL A 216 -14.55 16.17 -21.62
CA VAL A 216 -14.82 16.38 -23.05
C VAL A 216 -15.03 15.03 -23.72
N VAL A 217 -16.11 14.89 -24.49
CA VAL A 217 -16.36 13.75 -25.36
C VAL A 217 -16.48 14.24 -26.80
N THR A 218 -15.54 13.86 -27.66
CA THR A 218 -15.48 14.42 -29.03
C THR A 218 -16.68 14.08 -29.89
N THR A 219 -17.28 12.89 -29.72
CA THR A 219 -18.44 12.46 -30.50
C THR A 219 -19.38 11.61 -29.62
N PRO A 220 -20.27 12.25 -28.86
CA PRO A 220 -21.21 11.58 -27.95
C PRO A 220 -22.09 10.52 -28.62
N ALA A 221 -22.50 10.72 -29.87
CA ALA A 221 -23.29 9.76 -30.63
C ALA A 221 -22.63 8.38 -30.72
N ARG A 222 -21.30 8.34 -30.89
CA ARG A 222 -20.54 7.09 -30.93
C ARG A 222 -20.52 6.39 -29.56
N LEU A 223 -20.35 7.18 -28.50
CA LEU A 223 -20.35 6.64 -27.14
C LEU A 223 -21.72 6.01 -26.79
N VAL A 224 -22.82 6.68 -27.16
CA VAL A 224 -24.19 6.17 -27.00
C VAL A 224 -24.44 4.93 -27.85
N ALA A 225 -23.87 4.88 -29.06
CA ALA A 225 -23.95 3.69 -29.92
C ALA A 225 -23.08 2.53 -29.43
N GLY A 226 -22.31 2.71 -28.35
CA GLY A 226 -21.37 1.71 -27.84
C GLY A 226 -20.12 1.56 -28.69
N GLU A 227 -19.84 2.55 -29.53
CA GLU A 227 -18.63 2.64 -30.33
C GLU A 227 -17.53 3.42 -29.59
N ARG A 228 -16.29 3.30 -30.08
CA ARG A 228 -15.15 4.05 -29.53
C ARG A 228 -15.34 5.57 -29.75
N ALA A 229 -15.31 6.34 -28.68
CA ALA A 229 -15.21 7.79 -28.69
C ALA A 229 -13.98 8.25 -27.92
N GLU A 230 -13.37 9.35 -28.35
CA GLU A 230 -12.28 9.98 -27.60
C GLU A 230 -12.87 10.79 -26.45
N VAL A 231 -12.28 10.63 -25.28
CA VAL A 231 -12.72 11.22 -24.01
C VAL A 231 -11.51 11.81 -23.31
N GLU A 232 -11.68 13.01 -22.79
CA GLU A 232 -10.74 13.69 -21.91
C GLU A 232 -11.46 13.97 -20.59
N VAL A 233 -10.84 13.62 -19.47
CA VAL A 233 -11.40 13.83 -18.13
C VAL A 233 -10.30 14.37 -17.24
N GLU A 234 -10.58 15.49 -16.60
CA GLU A 234 -9.78 16.05 -15.52
C GLU A 234 -10.62 16.13 -14.24
N ILE A 235 -10.08 15.60 -13.14
CA ILE A 235 -10.66 15.72 -11.80
C ILE A 235 -9.57 16.23 -10.90
N SER A 236 -9.83 17.32 -10.18
CA SER A 236 -8.86 17.87 -9.24
C SER A 236 -9.51 18.27 -7.91
N GLY A 237 -8.79 18.03 -6.82
CA GLY A 237 -9.22 18.36 -5.46
C GLY A 237 -8.17 18.02 -4.43
N ALA A 238 -8.47 18.31 -3.17
CA ALA A 238 -7.54 18.02 -2.08
C ALA A 238 -7.16 16.53 -1.96
N PRO A 239 -8.07 15.53 -2.17
CA PRO A 239 -7.71 14.12 -2.02
C PRO A 239 -6.95 13.54 -3.22
N LEU A 240 -7.17 14.06 -4.44
CA LEU A 240 -6.53 13.56 -5.66
C LEU A 240 -6.61 14.55 -6.82
N ALA A 241 -5.71 14.36 -7.80
CA ALA A 241 -5.84 14.89 -9.15
C ALA A 241 -5.72 13.73 -10.15
N LEU A 242 -6.62 13.67 -11.14
CA LEU A 242 -6.68 12.66 -12.19
C LEU A 242 -6.83 13.34 -13.55
N GLU A 243 -5.96 12.97 -14.47
CA GLU A 243 -6.08 13.32 -15.90
C GLU A 243 -6.15 12.04 -16.71
N PHE A 244 -7.11 11.96 -17.63
CA PHE A 244 -7.24 10.86 -18.57
C PHE A 244 -7.54 11.41 -19.97
N GLU A 245 -6.78 10.96 -20.96
CA GLU A 245 -7.00 11.26 -22.37
C GLU A 245 -6.95 9.96 -23.19
N GLY A 246 -8.05 9.58 -23.82
CA GLY A 246 -8.08 8.33 -24.58
C GLY A 246 -9.43 7.95 -25.13
N GLY A 247 -9.47 6.74 -25.68
CA GLY A 247 -10.67 6.16 -26.27
C GLY A 247 -11.46 5.31 -25.25
N VAL A 248 -12.77 5.46 -25.26
CA VAL A 248 -13.69 4.71 -24.40
C VAL A 248 -14.75 4.03 -25.25
N VAL A 249 -15.09 2.78 -24.91
CA VAL A 249 -16.20 2.00 -25.45
C VAL A 249 -17.09 1.55 -24.30
N THR A 250 -18.33 2.04 -24.28
CA THR A 250 -19.30 1.77 -23.20
C THR A 250 -20.08 0.46 -23.39
N ALA A 251 -20.11 -0.08 -24.62
CA ALA A 251 -20.72 -1.40 -24.84
C ALA A 251 -19.96 -2.51 -24.11
N ALA A 252 -20.68 -3.49 -23.60
CA ALA A 252 -20.07 -4.66 -22.98
C ALA A 252 -19.32 -5.53 -24.01
N PRO A 253 -18.07 -5.94 -23.74
CA PRO A 253 -17.27 -5.63 -22.56
C PRO A 253 -16.78 -4.17 -22.59
N PHE A 254 -16.85 -3.47 -21.44
CA PHE A 254 -16.30 -2.10 -21.29
C PHE A 254 -14.81 -2.09 -21.65
N ARG A 255 -14.39 -1.05 -22.38
CA ARG A 255 -12.97 -0.84 -22.73
C ARG A 255 -12.63 0.63 -22.70
N ALA A 256 -11.45 0.93 -22.18
CA ALA A 256 -10.84 2.24 -22.29
C ALA A 256 -9.33 2.05 -22.50
N ASP A 257 -8.74 2.91 -23.32
CA ASP A 257 -7.30 2.93 -23.57
C ASP A 257 -6.85 4.38 -23.76
N GLY A 258 -5.75 4.77 -23.07
CA GLY A 258 -5.30 6.14 -23.14
C GLY A 258 -4.11 6.45 -22.27
N ALA A 259 -3.75 7.74 -22.22
CA ALA A 259 -2.82 8.27 -21.25
C ALA A 259 -3.55 8.55 -19.93
N VAL A 260 -2.89 8.33 -18.82
CA VAL A 260 -3.40 8.64 -17.49
C VAL A 260 -2.31 9.23 -16.63
N GLU A 261 -2.66 10.27 -15.88
CA GLU A 261 -1.85 10.79 -14.77
C GLU A 261 -2.73 10.89 -13.53
N LEU A 262 -2.30 10.28 -12.43
CA LEU A 262 -2.97 10.30 -11.14
C LEU A 262 -1.99 10.76 -10.09
N ASP A 263 -2.33 11.82 -9.36
CA ASP A 263 -1.58 12.37 -8.24
C ASP A 263 -2.45 12.31 -6.97
N ILE A 264 -1.93 11.69 -5.93
CA ILE A 264 -2.59 11.54 -4.64
C ILE A 264 -1.64 12.10 -3.58
N PRO A 265 -1.95 13.25 -2.96
CA PRO A 265 -1.08 13.85 -1.95
C PRO A 265 -0.83 12.96 -0.73
N SER A 266 -1.76 12.07 -0.40
CA SER A 266 -1.63 11.10 0.69
C SER A 266 -2.53 9.90 0.45
N LEU A 267 -1.95 8.71 0.28
CA LEU A 267 -2.72 7.46 0.18
C LEU A 267 -3.53 7.18 1.44
N ARG A 268 -3.01 7.54 2.63
CA ARG A 268 -3.76 7.45 3.90
C ARG A 268 -4.96 8.38 3.89
N GLY A 269 -4.73 9.65 3.53
CA GLY A 269 -5.79 10.65 3.45
C GLY A 269 -6.87 10.24 2.44
N LEU A 270 -6.47 9.68 1.28
CA LEU A 270 -7.40 9.14 0.30
C LEU A 270 -8.24 7.99 0.87
N ALA A 271 -7.60 7.06 1.59
CA ALA A 271 -8.29 5.92 2.20
C ALA A 271 -9.26 6.36 3.31
N GLU A 272 -8.88 7.34 4.14
CA GLU A 272 -9.77 7.94 5.14
C GLU A 272 -10.96 8.64 4.48
N TRP A 273 -10.69 9.46 3.46
CA TRP A 273 -11.72 10.15 2.69
C TRP A 273 -12.68 9.18 1.99
N ALA A 274 -12.16 8.06 1.47
CA ALA A 274 -12.97 7.00 0.86
C ALA A 274 -13.75 6.14 1.88
N GLY A 275 -13.58 6.38 3.19
CA GLY A 275 -14.24 5.63 4.26
C GLY A 275 -13.64 4.25 4.55
N ALA A 276 -12.43 3.99 4.07
CA ALA A 276 -11.70 2.73 4.24
C ALA A 276 -10.30 2.98 4.86
N PRO A 277 -10.22 3.47 6.12
CA PRO A 277 -8.94 3.83 6.72
C PRO A 277 -7.98 2.64 6.78
N LEU A 278 -6.72 2.87 6.44
CA LEU A 278 -5.68 1.84 6.46
C LEU A 278 -5.14 1.69 7.88
N ALA A 279 -5.25 0.49 8.44
CA ALA A 279 -4.57 0.11 9.68
C ALA A 279 -3.08 -0.14 9.37
N PHE A 280 -2.24 0.88 9.59
CA PHE A 280 -0.83 0.85 9.21
C PHE A 280 0.00 1.68 10.19
N GLU A 281 1.00 1.05 10.83
CA GLU A 281 1.81 1.68 11.90
C GLU A 281 3.03 2.45 11.38
N GLY A 282 3.51 2.19 10.18
CA GLY A 282 4.63 2.89 9.56
C GLY A 282 4.33 4.36 9.24
N SER A 283 5.32 5.15 8.85
CA SER A 283 5.19 6.56 8.45
C SER A 283 4.91 6.77 6.95
N GLY A 284 5.05 5.73 6.12
CA GLY A 284 4.83 5.76 4.67
C GLY A 284 3.37 5.83 4.25
N LEU A 285 3.08 5.62 2.98
CA LEU A 285 1.79 5.78 2.31
C LEU A 285 1.33 7.25 2.27
N GLY A 286 2.28 8.17 2.07
CA GLY A 286 2.05 9.57 1.79
C GLY A 286 1.79 9.83 0.29
N PRO A 287 2.59 10.68 -0.39
CA PRO A 287 2.36 11.03 -1.78
C PRO A 287 2.50 9.82 -2.72
N PHE A 288 1.52 9.70 -3.61
CA PHE A 288 1.53 8.71 -4.68
C PHE A 288 1.27 9.38 -6.02
N ARG A 289 2.06 9.04 -7.02
CA ARG A 289 1.84 9.47 -8.41
C ARG A 289 2.03 8.28 -9.34
N ILE A 290 1.17 8.18 -10.33
CA ILE A 290 1.37 7.27 -11.46
C ILE A 290 1.06 8.02 -12.76
N LYS A 291 1.96 7.89 -13.74
CA LYS A 291 1.80 8.42 -15.10
C LYS A 291 2.13 7.32 -16.08
N GLY A 292 1.32 7.14 -17.11
CA GLY A 292 1.56 6.11 -18.11
C GLY A 292 0.40 5.91 -19.06
N ARG A 293 0.36 4.74 -19.67
CA ARG A 293 -0.77 4.32 -20.50
C ARG A 293 -1.59 3.28 -19.76
N ILE A 294 -2.91 3.49 -19.73
CA ILE A 294 -3.87 2.54 -19.19
C ILE A 294 -4.60 1.83 -20.32
N GLU A 295 -4.82 0.54 -20.17
CA GLU A 295 -5.79 -0.26 -20.91
C GLU A 295 -6.73 -0.90 -19.89
N ALA A 296 -8.01 -0.51 -19.93
CA ALA A 296 -9.07 -1.08 -19.11
C ALA A 296 -9.94 -1.98 -19.96
N LYS A 297 -10.21 -3.19 -19.50
CA LYS A 297 -11.12 -4.14 -20.11
C LYS A 297 -11.94 -4.82 -19.03
N ASP A 298 -13.24 -4.54 -18.99
CA ASP A 298 -14.12 -4.92 -17.91
C ASP A 298 -13.55 -4.50 -16.53
N GLN A 299 -13.11 -5.44 -15.74
CA GLN A 299 -12.54 -5.22 -14.40
C GLN A 299 -11.01 -5.39 -14.34
N THR A 300 -10.36 -5.50 -15.51
CA THR A 300 -8.90 -5.60 -15.62
C THR A 300 -8.32 -4.28 -16.09
N TYR A 301 -7.37 -3.73 -15.36
CA TYR A 301 -6.70 -2.47 -15.60
C TYR A 301 -5.20 -2.72 -15.76
N THR A 302 -4.65 -2.46 -16.94
CA THR A 302 -3.24 -2.64 -17.24
C THR A 302 -2.56 -1.29 -17.46
N PHE A 303 -1.60 -0.97 -16.63
CA PHE A 303 -0.73 0.19 -16.78
C PHE A 303 0.56 -0.26 -17.45
N SER A 304 0.89 0.35 -18.57
CA SER A 304 2.13 0.15 -19.30
C SER A 304 2.94 1.43 -19.40
N GLN A 305 4.26 1.31 -19.48
CA GLN A 305 5.15 2.47 -19.46
C GLN A 305 4.88 3.37 -18.25
N ALA A 306 4.54 2.75 -17.12
CA ALA A 306 4.17 3.46 -15.91
C ALA A 306 5.42 4.05 -15.25
N GLU A 307 5.36 5.34 -14.94
CA GLU A 307 6.26 6.03 -14.02
C GLU A 307 5.50 6.14 -12.69
N ILE A 308 6.01 5.48 -11.67
CA ILE A 308 5.36 5.39 -10.36
C ILE A 308 6.25 6.07 -9.33
N ALA A 309 5.66 6.92 -8.51
CA ALA A 309 6.28 7.49 -7.33
C ALA A 309 5.41 7.18 -6.10
N LEU A 310 5.99 6.63 -5.06
CA LEU A 310 5.35 6.41 -3.76
C LEU A 310 6.32 6.86 -2.67
N ASP A 311 5.97 7.89 -1.95
CA ASP A 311 6.90 8.57 -1.04
C ASP A 311 8.21 8.93 -1.78
N ASP A 312 9.35 8.43 -1.32
CA ASP A 312 10.65 8.61 -1.98
C ASP A 312 10.98 7.51 -3.00
N ILE A 313 10.14 6.47 -3.13
CA ILE A 313 10.36 5.37 -4.07
C ILE A 313 9.98 5.83 -5.48
N ARG A 314 10.89 5.58 -6.43
CA ARG A 314 10.66 5.80 -7.87
C ARG A 314 10.77 4.47 -8.60
N ALA A 315 9.76 4.15 -9.38
CA ALA A 315 9.71 2.92 -10.15
C ALA A 315 9.21 3.16 -11.58
N ASN A 316 9.72 2.37 -12.50
CA ASN A 316 9.26 2.34 -13.89
C ASN A 316 8.86 0.92 -14.26
N GLY A 317 7.86 0.76 -15.11
CA GLY A 317 7.47 -0.57 -15.55
C GLY A 317 6.03 -0.74 -15.97
N GLY A 318 5.44 -1.87 -15.62
CA GLY A 318 4.05 -2.17 -15.89
C GLY A 318 3.39 -2.91 -14.74
N VAL A 319 2.13 -2.59 -14.49
CA VAL A 319 1.29 -3.21 -13.46
C VAL A 319 -0.08 -3.50 -14.05
N ALA A 320 -0.60 -4.69 -13.79
CA ALA A 320 -1.98 -5.04 -14.10
C ALA A 320 -2.74 -5.34 -12.80
N ILE A 321 -3.98 -4.87 -12.73
CA ILE A 321 -4.88 -5.07 -11.60
C ILE A 321 -6.17 -5.70 -12.13
N ASP A 322 -6.52 -6.88 -11.63
CA ASP A 322 -7.77 -7.57 -11.93
C ASP A 322 -8.69 -7.56 -10.70
N LEU A 323 -9.84 -6.91 -10.84
CA LEU A 323 -10.88 -6.82 -9.83
C LEU A 323 -12.05 -7.78 -10.07
N GLY A 324 -12.00 -8.59 -11.14
CA GLY A 324 -13.07 -9.52 -11.52
C GLY A 324 -13.15 -10.79 -10.66
N GLY A 325 -12.12 -11.07 -9.87
CA GLY A 325 -12.06 -12.21 -8.97
C GLY A 325 -12.71 -11.97 -7.61
N ALA A 326 -12.75 -13.02 -6.77
CA ALA A 326 -13.21 -12.88 -5.37
C ALA A 326 -12.32 -11.96 -4.53
N LYS A 327 -11.09 -11.74 -4.98
CA LYS A 327 -10.12 -10.81 -4.40
C LYS A 327 -9.37 -10.11 -5.53
N PRO A 328 -8.95 -8.86 -5.33
CA PRO A 328 -8.05 -8.19 -6.26
C PRO A 328 -6.80 -9.04 -6.52
N TYR A 329 -6.38 -9.10 -7.78
CA TYR A 329 -5.11 -9.69 -8.18
C TYR A 329 -4.23 -8.61 -8.81
N VAL A 330 -3.01 -8.49 -8.34
CA VAL A 330 -2.04 -7.51 -8.84
C VAL A 330 -0.84 -8.24 -9.39
N GLU A 331 -0.49 -7.99 -10.65
CA GLU A 331 0.75 -8.48 -11.24
C GLU A 331 1.56 -7.32 -11.83
N GLY A 332 2.90 -7.46 -11.84
CA GLY A 332 3.70 -6.39 -12.40
C GLY A 332 5.20 -6.68 -12.39
N ARG A 333 5.90 -5.87 -13.21
CA ARG A 333 7.35 -5.81 -13.23
C ARG A 333 7.77 -4.36 -13.14
N LEU A 334 8.59 -4.06 -12.13
CA LEU A 334 9.02 -2.71 -11.82
C LEU A 334 10.54 -2.65 -11.67
N ASP A 335 11.13 -1.65 -12.31
CA ASP A 335 12.51 -1.24 -12.08
C ASP A 335 12.50 -0.09 -11.07
N VAL A 336 13.14 -0.29 -9.93
CA VAL A 336 13.15 0.64 -8.81
C VAL A 336 14.58 1.14 -8.59
N GLU A 337 14.80 2.45 -8.54
CA GLU A 337 16.15 3.00 -8.28
C GLU A 337 16.59 2.68 -6.85
N ARG A 338 15.78 3.05 -5.87
CA ARG A 338 15.98 2.82 -4.45
C ARG A 338 14.66 2.39 -3.80
N LEU A 339 14.66 1.22 -3.20
CA LEU A 339 13.53 0.68 -2.43
C LEU A 339 13.82 0.85 -0.94
N ASP A 340 13.39 1.97 -0.35
CA ASP A 340 13.48 2.19 1.08
C ASP A 340 12.21 1.63 1.76
N LEU A 341 12.38 0.55 2.52
CA LEU A 341 11.27 -0.12 3.22
C LEU A 341 11.05 0.43 4.65
N ASN A 342 11.94 1.30 5.15
CA ASN A 342 11.87 1.78 6.53
C ASN A 342 10.57 2.52 6.86
N PRO A 343 10.02 3.39 5.99
CA PRO A 343 8.74 4.04 6.24
C PRO A 343 7.56 3.07 6.37
N TYR A 344 7.69 1.83 5.84
CA TYR A 344 6.65 0.82 5.82
C TYR A 344 6.78 -0.25 6.91
N LEU A 345 7.81 -0.15 7.75
CA LEU A 345 8.01 -1.03 8.89
C LEU A 345 7.40 -0.42 10.16
N PRO A 346 6.97 -1.24 11.13
CA PRO A 346 6.64 -0.74 12.46
C PRO A 346 7.83 0.04 13.06
N PRO A 347 7.58 1.11 13.83
CA PRO A 347 8.65 1.85 14.50
C PRO A 347 9.49 0.90 15.37
N GLU A 348 10.80 1.17 15.43
CA GLU A 348 11.64 0.43 16.38
C GLU A 348 11.21 0.78 17.80
N PRO A 349 11.10 -0.21 18.71
CA PRO A 349 10.85 0.10 20.10
C PRO A 349 11.99 1.02 20.59
N GLU A 350 11.64 2.19 21.09
CA GLU A 350 12.64 3.08 21.69
C GLU A 350 13.39 2.32 22.77
N PRO A 351 14.74 2.41 22.83
CA PRO A 351 15.46 1.90 23.97
C PRO A 351 14.89 2.62 25.20
N ALA A 352 14.50 1.84 26.23
CA ALA A 352 13.94 2.36 27.48
C ALA A 352 14.96 3.25 28.18
N GLY A 353 15.07 4.51 27.77
CA GLY A 353 16.03 5.53 28.17
C GLY A 353 15.55 6.90 27.69
N GLY A 354 14.25 7.21 27.84
CA GLY A 354 13.74 8.55 27.67
C GLY A 354 14.37 9.48 28.71
N GLU A 355 14.97 10.56 28.24
CA GLU A 355 15.44 11.68 29.05
C GLU A 355 14.35 12.15 30.01
N ALA A 356 14.38 11.68 31.23
CA ALA A 356 13.65 12.31 32.32
C ALA A 356 14.35 13.64 32.61
N GLN A 357 13.82 14.72 32.07
CA GLN A 357 14.18 16.09 32.47
C GLN A 357 13.93 16.31 33.96
N GLY A 358 15.04 16.38 34.70
CA GLY A 358 15.12 17.21 35.89
C GLY A 358 14.60 16.63 37.18
N THR A 359 15.50 16.14 38.05
CA THR A 359 15.88 16.82 39.29
C THR A 359 17.00 16.01 39.95
N ASP A 360 18.09 16.72 40.19
CA ASP A 360 19.30 16.34 40.95
C ASP A 360 18.95 15.78 42.33
N THR A 361 19.30 14.51 42.62
CA THR A 361 19.74 14.06 43.95
C THR A 361 20.33 12.65 43.86
N GLY A 362 21.68 12.52 44.02
CA GLY A 362 22.34 11.49 44.78
C GLY A 362 22.51 10.08 44.16
N ALA A 363 23.73 9.84 43.64
CA ALA A 363 24.46 8.56 43.71
C ALA A 363 23.64 7.23 43.83
N GLY A 364 23.48 6.54 42.70
CA GLY A 364 23.00 5.15 42.68
C GLY A 364 23.34 4.53 41.33
N ALA A 365 24.04 3.43 41.34
CA ALA A 365 24.57 2.67 40.22
C ALA A 365 23.64 2.65 39.00
N GLU A 366 24.22 2.90 37.82
CA GLU A 366 23.62 2.68 36.50
C GLU A 366 23.17 1.20 36.42
N ALA A 367 21.90 0.95 36.67
CA ALA A 367 21.24 -0.29 36.29
C ALA A 367 21.12 -0.28 34.77
N ALA A 368 21.98 -1.03 34.09
CA ALA A 368 21.83 -1.27 32.65
C ALA A 368 20.39 -1.71 32.37
N ALA A 369 19.71 -0.99 31.47
CA ALA A 369 18.34 -1.27 31.10
C ALA A 369 18.26 -2.73 30.62
N GLN A 370 17.45 -3.55 31.29
CA GLN A 370 17.23 -4.93 30.88
C GLN A 370 16.53 -4.93 29.50
N PRO A 371 17.03 -5.69 28.51
CA PRO A 371 16.36 -5.79 27.22
C PRO A 371 14.92 -6.27 27.42
N ALA A 372 13.97 -5.59 26.79
CA ALA A 372 12.55 -5.95 26.86
C ALA A 372 12.34 -7.44 26.53
N ASP A 373 11.46 -8.10 27.26
CA ASP A 373 11.09 -9.50 26.98
C ASP A 373 10.51 -9.67 25.56
N TRP A 374 10.47 -10.94 25.07
CA TRP A 374 9.77 -11.26 23.82
C TRP A 374 8.31 -10.88 23.95
N SER A 375 7.78 -10.12 22.96
CA SER A 375 6.38 -9.65 22.97
C SER A 375 5.39 -10.81 22.88
N ASP A 376 4.33 -10.73 23.67
CA ASP A 376 3.17 -11.62 23.61
C ASP A 376 2.05 -11.06 22.69
N GLU A 377 2.22 -9.85 22.15
CA GLU A 377 1.24 -9.23 21.26
C GLU A 377 1.03 -10.07 20.00
N PRO A 378 -0.22 -10.27 19.59
CA PRO A 378 -0.51 -10.99 18.36
C PRO A 378 0.05 -10.26 17.13
N ILE A 379 0.71 -11.01 16.26
CA ILE A 379 1.17 -10.50 14.96
C ILE A 379 -0.03 -10.48 14.03
N ASP A 380 -0.42 -9.29 13.57
CA ASP A 380 -1.49 -9.12 12.59
C ASP A 380 -0.98 -9.42 11.17
N LEU A 381 -1.54 -10.44 10.55
CA LEU A 381 -1.29 -10.85 9.18
C LEU A 381 -2.57 -10.77 8.31
N SER A 382 -3.60 -10.07 8.77
CA SER A 382 -4.89 -9.94 8.09
C SER A 382 -4.75 -9.34 6.69
N ALA A 383 -3.82 -8.41 6.51
CA ALA A 383 -3.53 -7.78 5.21
C ALA A 383 -3.15 -8.79 4.12
N LEU A 384 -2.56 -9.93 4.47
CA LEU A 384 -2.21 -10.99 3.49
C LEU A 384 -3.45 -11.67 2.86
N HIS A 385 -4.63 -11.43 3.40
CA HIS A 385 -5.89 -11.99 2.88
C HIS A 385 -6.70 -11.02 2.01
N LEU A 386 -6.29 -9.77 1.89
CA LEU A 386 -7.05 -8.72 1.19
C LEU A 386 -6.91 -8.82 -0.33
N ALA A 387 -5.75 -9.27 -0.83
CA ALA A 387 -5.46 -9.36 -2.25
C ALA A 387 -4.55 -10.55 -2.56
N ASN A 388 -4.41 -10.87 -3.84
CA ASN A 388 -3.36 -11.73 -4.38
C ASN A 388 -2.39 -10.88 -5.19
N ALA A 389 -1.12 -11.30 -5.29
CA ALA A 389 -0.11 -10.55 -6.04
C ALA A 389 0.97 -11.47 -6.63
N ASP A 390 1.52 -11.08 -7.80
CA ASP A 390 2.74 -11.63 -8.40
C ASP A 390 3.57 -10.46 -8.95
N LEU A 391 4.56 -10.02 -8.16
CA LEU A 391 5.34 -8.83 -8.45
C LEU A 391 6.82 -9.19 -8.58
N ALA A 392 7.46 -8.69 -9.62
CA ALA A 392 8.89 -8.79 -9.83
C ALA A 392 9.50 -7.39 -9.84
N PHE A 393 10.60 -7.22 -9.09
CA PHE A 393 11.32 -5.97 -8.98
C PHE A 393 12.78 -6.17 -9.35
N SER A 394 13.35 -5.25 -10.13
CA SER A 394 14.79 -5.01 -10.15
C SER A 394 15.06 -3.71 -9.38
N ALA A 395 15.88 -3.79 -8.33
CA ALA A 395 16.20 -2.65 -7.48
C ALA A 395 17.67 -2.28 -7.60
N GLY A 396 17.97 -1.00 -7.75
CA GLY A 396 19.34 -0.48 -7.69
C GLY A 396 19.91 -0.58 -6.28
N SER A 397 19.08 -0.31 -5.27
CA SER A 397 19.38 -0.55 -3.85
C SER A 397 18.11 -0.81 -3.05
N ILE A 398 18.25 -1.52 -1.92
CA ILE A 398 17.17 -1.76 -0.97
C ILE A 398 17.67 -1.39 0.43
N ALA A 399 16.90 -0.58 1.17
CA ALA A 399 17.17 -0.24 2.57
C ALA A 399 16.14 -0.88 3.49
N ILE A 400 16.61 -1.66 4.48
CA ILE A 400 15.78 -2.30 5.50
C ILE A 400 16.46 -2.08 6.85
N ARG A 401 15.89 -1.27 7.71
CA ARG A 401 16.51 -0.81 8.95
C ARG A 401 17.88 -0.20 8.63
N LYS A 402 18.94 -0.67 9.29
CA LYS A 402 20.33 -0.25 9.06
C LYS A 402 21.02 -1.03 7.92
N VAL A 403 20.35 -2.05 7.34
CA VAL A 403 20.94 -2.91 6.30
C VAL A 403 20.73 -2.24 4.94
N GLU A 404 21.82 -2.01 4.23
CA GLU A 404 21.82 -1.58 2.84
C GLU A 404 22.21 -2.74 1.92
N ILE A 405 21.32 -3.08 1.01
CA ILE A 405 21.47 -4.09 -0.02
C ILE A 405 21.67 -3.34 -1.34
N GLY A 406 22.66 -3.71 -2.12
CA GLY A 406 22.91 -3.14 -3.43
C GLY A 406 21.94 -3.68 -4.49
N ARG A 407 22.40 -3.74 -5.75
CA ARG A 407 21.59 -4.24 -6.87
C ARG A 407 20.98 -5.59 -6.53
N SER A 408 19.68 -5.74 -6.77
CA SER A 408 18.91 -6.92 -6.39
C SER A 408 17.79 -7.22 -7.36
N VAL A 409 17.46 -8.51 -7.49
CA VAL A 409 16.26 -9.00 -8.16
C VAL A 409 15.38 -9.63 -7.08
N LEU A 410 14.17 -9.11 -6.95
CA LEU A 410 13.21 -9.48 -5.92
C LEU A 410 11.91 -9.94 -6.57
N SER A 411 11.36 -11.09 -6.15
CA SER A 411 9.99 -11.50 -6.46
C SER A 411 9.15 -11.58 -5.19
N VAL A 412 7.89 -11.15 -5.32
CA VAL A 412 6.88 -11.19 -4.24
C VAL A 412 5.65 -11.89 -4.76
N ARG A 413 5.31 -13.01 -4.18
CA ARG A 413 4.11 -13.79 -4.54
C ARG A 413 3.21 -13.92 -3.33
N LEU A 414 1.99 -13.38 -3.45
CA LEU A 414 0.95 -13.48 -2.42
C LEU A 414 -0.25 -14.21 -2.98
N LYS A 415 -0.61 -15.33 -2.38
CA LYS A 415 -1.77 -16.12 -2.79
C LYS A 415 -2.56 -16.62 -1.58
N ASP A 416 -3.79 -16.14 -1.44
CA ASP A 416 -4.76 -16.56 -0.42
C ASP A 416 -4.24 -16.54 1.03
N GLY A 417 -3.32 -15.61 1.36
CA GLY A 417 -2.70 -15.51 2.68
C GLY A 417 -1.38 -16.25 2.80
N GLU A 418 -0.82 -16.78 1.71
CA GLU A 418 0.55 -17.26 1.63
C GLU A 418 1.42 -16.27 0.89
N LEU A 419 2.39 -15.68 1.60
CA LEU A 419 3.38 -14.77 1.05
C LEU A 419 4.71 -15.50 0.84
N VAL A 420 5.27 -15.39 -0.36
CA VAL A 420 6.63 -15.82 -0.69
C VAL A 420 7.40 -14.64 -1.23
N VAL A 421 8.51 -14.32 -0.60
CA VAL A 421 9.45 -13.26 -1.02
C VAL A 421 10.79 -13.92 -1.31
N GLU A 422 11.32 -13.69 -2.51
CA GLU A 422 12.61 -14.24 -2.97
C GLU A 422 13.49 -13.10 -3.46
N LEU A 423 14.66 -12.92 -2.84
CA LEU A 423 15.79 -12.18 -3.41
C LEU A 423 16.68 -13.21 -4.11
N GLU A 424 16.56 -13.27 -5.44
CA GLU A 424 17.26 -14.25 -6.27
C GLU A 424 18.71 -13.83 -6.52
N GLU A 425 18.94 -12.53 -6.64
CA GLU A 425 20.25 -11.90 -6.76
C GLU A 425 20.31 -10.72 -5.80
N MET A 426 21.40 -10.63 -5.05
CA MET A 426 21.57 -9.60 -4.03
C MET A 426 23.03 -9.27 -3.88
N ALA A 427 23.39 -8.00 -4.12
CA ALA A 427 24.71 -7.47 -3.75
C ALA A 427 24.67 -6.99 -2.30
N LEU A 428 25.60 -7.42 -1.46
CA LEU A 428 25.61 -7.13 -0.03
C LEU A 428 27.03 -6.98 0.50
N TYR A 429 27.44 -5.78 0.91
CA TYR A 429 28.75 -5.46 1.49
C TYR A 429 29.93 -6.19 0.82
N GLU A 430 30.18 -5.88 -0.47
CA GLU A 430 31.20 -6.47 -1.36
C GLU A 430 30.98 -7.94 -1.75
N GLY A 431 30.04 -8.62 -1.13
CA GLY A 431 29.62 -9.98 -1.46
C GLY A 431 28.24 -10.03 -2.06
N GLY A 432 27.60 -11.18 -1.93
CA GLY A 432 26.25 -11.36 -2.41
C GLY A 432 25.54 -12.55 -1.75
N GLY A 433 24.33 -12.79 -2.21
CA GLY A 433 23.56 -13.90 -1.68
C GLY A 433 22.15 -14.03 -2.22
N THR A 434 21.41 -14.93 -1.61
CA THR A 434 20.01 -15.20 -1.87
C THR A 434 19.25 -15.28 -0.56
N VAL A 435 17.98 -14.78 -0.57
CA VAL A 435 17.09 -14.88 0.58
C VAL A 435 15.73 -15.34 0.10
N ARG A 436 15.14 -16.29 0.78
CA ARG A 436 13.75 -16.70 0.59
C ARG A 436 13.03 -16.67 1.92
N VAL A 437 11.88 -15.97 1.95
CA VAL A 437 10.98 -15.91 3.11
C VAL A 437 9.62 -16.40 2.66
N ARG A 438 9.04 -17.33 3.41
CA ARG A 438 7.67 -17.80 3.22
C ARG A 438 6.89 -17.59 4.50
N VAL A 439 5.74 -16.90 4.40
CA VAL A 439 4.79 -16.69 5.50
C VAL A 439 3.46 -17.33 5.10
N ASP A 440 3.05 -18.37 5.81
CA ASP A 440 1.76 -19.04 5.61
C ASP A 440 0.77 -18.63 6.72
N ALA A 441 -0.10 -17.68 6.42
CA ALA A 441 -1.13 -17.18 7.31
C ALA A 441 -2.52 -17.82 7.08
N ARG A 442 -2.64 -18.84 6.22
CA ARG A 442 -3.92 -19.52 5.93
C ARG A 442 -4.49 -20.29 7.11
N ARG A 443 -3.67 -20.52 8.14
CA ARG A 443 -4.04 -21.26 9.36
C ARG A 443 -4.14 -20.30 10.55
N LYS A 444 -4.86 -20.72 11.60
CA LYS A 444 -4.98 -19.95 12.84
C LYS A 444 -3.64 -19.66 13.53
N VAL A 445 -2.64 -20.50 13.32
CA VAL A 445 -1.26 -20.29 13.79
C VAL A 445 -0.40 -20.17 12.54
N PRO A 446 0.14 -19.00 12.24
CA PRO A 446 0.98 -18.79 11.07
C PRO A 446 2.30 -19.55 11.17
N VAL A 447 2.85 -19.90 10.01
CA VAL A 447 4.15 -20.54 9.86
C VAL A 447 5.05 -19.60 9.07
N VAL A 448 6.27 -19.42 9.55
CA VAL A 448 7.31 -18.65 8.86
C VAL A 448 8.50 -19.55 8.57
N GLU A 449 8.93 -19.59 7.33
CA GLU A 449 10.12 -20.28 6.86
C GLU A 449 11.06 -19.26 6.23
N LYS A 450 12.35 -19.35 6.55
CA LYS A 450 13.37 -18.46 6.02
C LYS A 450 14.63 -19.26 5.66
N SER A 451 15.11 -19.08 4.44
CA SER A 451 16.41 -19.61 4.01
C SER A 451 17.26 -18.48 3.44
N MET A 452 18.53 -18.49 3.77
CA MET A 452 19.50 -17.47 3.36
C MET A 452 20.81 -18.13 3.04
N ARG A 453 21.47 -17.63 1.99
CA ARG A 453 22.85 -17.98 1.65
C ARG A 453 23.60 -16.70 1.31
N PHE A 454 24.75 -16.50 1.94
CA PHE A 454 25.65 -15.40 1.71
C PHE A 454 27.03 -15.90 1.34
N SER A 455 27.72 -15.19 0.47
CA SER A 455 29.08 -15.51 0.04
C SER A 455 29.87 -14.24 -0.21
N GLY A 456 31.07 -14.16 0.35
CA GLY A 456 32.00 -13.04 0.13
C GLY A 456 31.62 -11.74 0.84
N VAL A 457 30.72 -11.79 1.82
CA VAL A 457 30.18 -10.60 2.49
C VAL A 457 31.14 -10.10 3.55
N GLN A 458 31.41 -8.78 3.62
CA GLN A 458 32.17 -8.18 4.71
C GLN A 458 31.40 -8.29 6.04
N ALA A 459 31.99 -8.97 7.02
CA ALA A 459 31.33 -9.34 8.27
C ALA A 459 30.99 -8.11 9.14
N GLU A 460 31.96 -7.19 9.31
CA GLU A 460 31.81 -6.03 10.21
C GLU A 460 30.62 -5.14 9.84
N PRO A 461 30.49 -4.62 8.61
CA PRO A 461 29.36 -3.77 8.27
C PRO A 461 28.01 -4.51 8.35
N LEU A 462 27.96 -5.80 7.96
CA LEU A 462 26.74 -6.59 8.09
C LEU A 462 26.34 -6.79 9.55
N LEU A 463 27.28 -7.21 10.41
CA LEU A 463 26.98 -7.48 11.82
C LEU A 463 26.68 -6.19 12.60
N SER A 464 27.34 -5.08 12.26
CA SER A 464 27.00 -3.75 12.78
C SER A 464 25.57 -3.36 12.43
N ALA A 465 25.15 -3.58 11.19
CA ALA A 465 23.81 -3.21 10.73
C ALA A 465 22.70 -4.09 11.34
N VAL A 466 22.93 -5.41 11.50
CA VAL A 466 21.88 -6.35 11.96
C VAL A 466 21.86 -6.59 13.45
N ALA A 467 22.99 -6.34 14.17
CA ALA A 467 23.15 -6.76 15.57
C ALA A 467 23.89 -5.72 16.44
N ASP A 468 24.20 -4.54 15.91
CA ASP A 468 25.08 -3.54 16.57
C ASP A 468 26.41 -4.15 17.06
N PHE A 469 26.97 -5.12 16.30
CA PHE A 469 28.16 -5.87 16.63
C PHE A 469 29.29 -5.60 15.64
N ASP A 470 30.27 -4.80 16.05
CA ASP A 470 31.38 -4.31 15.25
C ASP A 470 32.74 -5.01 15.55
N ARG A 471 32.70 -6.09 16.36
CA ARG A 471 33.91 -6.73 16.88
C ARG A 471 34.44 -7.88 16.02
N LEU A 472 33.73 -8.28 14.96
CA LEU A 472 34.14 -9.36 14.08
C LEU A 472 34.35 -8.84 12.67
N THR A 473 35.58 -8.91 12.17
CA THR A 473 35.95 -8.57 10.78
C THR A 473 36.21 -9.82 9.95
N GLY A 474 36.40 -9.65 8.66
CA GLY A 474 36.71 -10.70 7.71
C GLY A 474 35.58 -10.93 6.70
N THR A 475 35.84 -11.84 5.77
CA THR A 475 34.88 -12.20 4.73
C THR A 475 34.02 -13.37 5.19
N ALA A 476 32.71 -13.18 5.15
CA ALA A 476 31.72 -14.13 5.66
C ALA A 476 31.09 -14.97 4.54
N GLU A 477 30.95 -16.24 4.81
CA GLU A 477 30.07 -17.20 4.12
C GLU A 477 29.06 -17.73 5.13
N ALA A 478 27.78 -17.76 4.78
CA ALA A 478 26.75 -18.24 5.69
C ALA A 478 25.59 -18.90 4.95
N GLU A 479 25.06 -19.96 5.52
CA GLU A 479 23.85 -20.62 5.05
C GLU A 479 22.94 -20.96 6.24
N PHE A 480 21.67 -20.55 6.15
CA PHE A 480 20.67 -20.77 7.19
C PHE A 480 19.37 -21.28 6.59
N ALA A 481 18.77 -22.25 7.25
CA ALA A 481 17.40 -22.67 6.99
C ALA A 481 16.68 -22.79 8.33
N ILE A 482 15.70 -21.91 8.57
CA ILE A 482 14.94 -21.84 9.82
C ILE A 482 13.45 -21.85 9.54
N SER A 483 12.69 -22.41 10.46
CA SER A 483 11.24 -22.42 10.44
C SER A 483 10.68 -22.19 11.83
N THR A 484 9.55 -21.51 11.91
CA THR A 484 8.85 -21.29 13.17
C THR A 484 7.34 -21.23 12.96
N LYS A 485 6.60 -21.33 14.06
CA LYS A 485 5.15 -21.13 14.11
C LYS A 485 4.77 -20.44 15.41
N GLY A 486 3.81 -19.52 15.34
CA GLY A 486 3.36 -18.79 16.52
C GLY A 486 2.51 -17.59 16.15
N ARG A 487 1.70 -17.12 17.08
CA ARG A 487 0.86 -15.92 16.93
C ARG A 487 1.52 -14.67 17.51
N SER A 488 2.58 -14.83 18.29
CA SER A 488 3.35 -13.74 18.89
C SER A 488 4.85 -13.99 18.72
N GLN A 489 5.66 -12.96 18.93
CA GLN A 489 7.12 -13.07 18.90
C GLN A 489 7.63 -14.14 19.88
N ARG A 490 7.09 -14.18 21.12
CA ARG A 490 7.44 -15.19 22.13
C ARG A 490 7.15 -16.61 21.65
N GLU A 491 5.96 -16.85 21.08
CA GLU A 491 5.60 -18.16 20.54
C GLU A 491 6.53 -18.56 19.39
N MET A 492 6.84 -17.62 18.48
CA MET A 492 7.73 -17.88 17.34
C MET A 492 9.15 -18.24 17.79
N VAL A 493 9.71 -17.52 18.76
CA VAL A 493 11.03 -17.81 19.28
C VAL A 493 11.06 -19.18 19.99
N ALA A 494 10.03 -19.50 20.78
CA ALA A 494 9.93 -20.79 21.48
C ALA A 494 9.76 -21.99 20.52
N ASN A 495 9.19 -21.78 19.34
CA ASN A 495 8.98 -22.82 18.32
C ASN A 495 10.01 -22.77 17.18
N LEU A 496 11.10 -22.00 17.34
CA LEU A 496 12.12 -21.88 16.30
C LEU A 496 12.86 -23.18 16.11
N ASN A 497 12.96 -23.64 14.87
CA ASN A 497 13.70 -24.83 14.46
C ASN A 497 14.53 -24.51 13.23
N GLY A 498 15.66 -25.21 13.06
CA GLY A 498 16.47 -25.02 11.86
C GLY A 498 17.91 -25.46 12.04
N ASN A 499 18.70 -25.11 11.07
CA ASN A 499 20.13 -25.34 11.03
C ASN A 499 20.84 -24.27 10.24
N GLY A 500 22.13 -24.15 10.40
CA GLY A 500 22.97 -23.29 9.60
C GLY A 500 24.45 -23.56 9.78
N ALA A 501 25.21 -22.90 8.92
CA ALA A 501 26.67 -22.89 8.95
C ALA A 501 27.15 -21.47 8.75
N VAL A 502 28.22 -21.10 9.40
CA VAL A 502 28.95 -19.84 9.23
C VAL A 502 30.43 -20.11 9.06
N ARG A 503 31.06 -19.32 8.19
CA ARG A 503 32.50 -19.33 7.96
C ARG A 503 32.96 -17.91 7.72
N PHE A 504 33.94 -17.48 8.50
CA PHE A 504 34.63 -16.21 8.34
C PHE A 504 36.08 -16.49 8.00
N VAL A 505 36.64 -15.84 7.01
CA VAL A 505 38.02 -15.97 6.60
C VAL A 505 38.73 -14.63 6.63
N ASP A 506 40.05 -14.67 6.88
CA ASP A 506 40.95 -13.52 6.87
C ASP A 506 40.44 -12.37 7.74
N GLY A 507 40.08 -12.67 8.98
CA GLY A 507 39.44 -11.72 9.89
C GLY A 507 40.14 -11.55 11.24
N ALA A 508 39.49 -10.72 12.06
CA ALA A 508 39.93 -10.49 13.44
C ALA A 508 38.75 -10.35 14.40
N ILE A 509 38.94 -10.77 15.65
CA ILE A 509 38.07 -10.48 16.79
C ILE A 509 38.66 -9.32 17.55
N LYS A 510 38.00 -8.16 17.52
CA LYS A 510 38.37 -6.92 18.22
C LYS A 510 38.04 -7.00 19.71
N GLY A 511 38.82 -6.33 20.54
CA GLY A 511 38.62 -6.25 22.00
C GLY A 511 39.15 -7.42 22.79
N VAL A 512 39.69 -8.46 22.17
CA VAL A 512 40.30 -9.62 22.82
C VAL A 512 41.61 -9.97 22.14
N ASN A 513 42.73 -10.01 22.89
CA ASN A 513 44.01 -10.47 22.38
C ASN A 513 44.37 -11.83 22.96
N LEU A 514 43.83 -12.89 22.37
CA LEU A 514 44.07 -14.26 22.82
C LEU A 514 45.58 -14.63 22.73
N GLY A 515 46.33 -14.09 21.77
CA GLY A 515 47.77 -14.31 21.64
C GLY A 515 48.57 -13.70 22.78
N ALA A 516 48.21 -12.54 23.29
CA ALA A 516 48.80 -11.91 24.46
C ALA A 516 48.43 -12.64 25.74
N MET A 517 47.17 -13.09 25.88
CA MET A 517 46.71 -13.93 27.01
C MET A 517 47.50 -15.21 27.13
N VAL A 518 47.88 -15.84 26.00
CA VAL A 518 48.70 -17.04 25.96
C VAL A 518 50.14 -16.77 26.37
N ARG A 519 50.74 -15.67 25.90
CA ARG A 519 52.14 -15.32 26.20
C ARG A 519 52.37 -14.91 27.66
N ASN A 520 51.38 -14.28 28.26
CA ASN A 520 51.45 -13.70 29.60
C ASN A 520 50.27 -14.16 30.48
N VAL A 521 50.31 -15.43 30.95
CA VAL A 521 49.35 -15.91 31.98
C VAL A 521 49.31 -15.02 33.21
N ARG A 522 50.33 -14.18 33.42
CA ARG A 522 50.51 -13.27 34.55
C ARG A 522 49.85 -11.88 34.33
N SER A 523 49.66 -11.42 33.07
CA SER A 523 49.12 -10.08 32.76
C SER A 523 47.69 -10.12 32.22
N ALA A 524 47.13 -11.29 31.95
CA ALA A 524 45.80 -11.44 31.32
C ALA A 524 44.64 -10.91 32.15
N PHE A 525 44.87 -10.65 33.46
CA PHE A 525 43.82 -10.20 34.38
C PHE A 525 44.09 -8.82 35.05
N LEU A 526 45.26 -8.24 34.88
CA LEU A 526 45.64 -7.06 35.66
C LEU A 526 46.16 -5.83 34.94
N ASP A 527 46.60 -5.85 33.68
CA ASP A 527 47.05 -4.65 32.99
C ASP A 527 46.79 -4.74 31.48
N ALA A 528 45.87 -3.92 30.99
CA ALA A 528 45.83 -3.52 29.60
C ALA A 528 47.01 -2.57 29.36
N GLU A 529 48.15 -3.09 28.87
CA GLU A 529 49.24 -2.25 28.39
C GLU A 529 48.69 -1.33 27.27
N ALA A 530 48.65 -0.03 27.56
CA ALA A 530 48.25 1.00 26.62
C ALA A 530 49.22 0.96 25.41
N GLY A 531 48.77 0.46 24.25
CA GLY A 531 49.53 0.49 23.01
C GLY A 531 49.57 -0.80 22.18
N VAL A 532 49.10 -1.96 22.71
CA VAL A 532 49.01 -3.18 21.89
C VAL A 532 47.61 -3.32 21.33
N PRO A 533 47.45 -3.59 20.02
CA PRO A 533 46.13 -3.82 19.44
C PRO A 533 45.39 -4.94 20.18
N GLN A 534 44.25 -4.63 20.77
CA GLN A 534 43.38 -5.59 21.45
C GLN A 534 42.55 -6.36 20.42
N GLN A 535 43.23 -7.22 19.63
CA GLN A 535 42.53 -8.05 18.62
C GLN A 535 43.19 -9.42 18.50
N THR A 536 42.42 -10.42 18.05
CA THR A 536 42.88 -11.73 17.67
C THR A 536 42.62 -11.95 16.19
N ASP A 537 43.70 -11.94 15.40
CA ASP A 537 43.65 -12.27 13.98
C ASP A 537 43.45 -13.77 13.79
N PHE A 538 42.64 -14.15 12.83
CA PHE A 538 42.39 -15.53 12.44
C PHE A 538 42.39 -15.72 10.94
N ALA A 539 42.79 -16.88 10.45
CA ALA A 539 42.67 -17.30 9.07
C ALA A 539 41.26 -17.82 8.79
N GLU A 540 40.65 -18.52 9.77
CA GLU A 540 39.29 -19.05 9.65
C GLU A 540 38.63 -19.11 11.02
N LEU A 541 37.36 -18.73 11.05
CA LEU A 541 36.40 -19.00 12.13
C LEU A 541 35.18 -19.67 11.55
N SER A 542 34.87 -20.90 11.92
CA SER A 542 33.75 -21.65 11.34
C SER A 542 32.99 -22.46 12.39
N GLY A 543 31.74 -22.79 12.09
CA GLY A 543 30.88 -23.66 12.90
C GLY A 543 29.51 -23.87 12.28
N THR A 544 28.92 -25.01 12.67
CA THR A 544 27.53 -25.33 12.32
C THR A 544 26.64 -25.25 13.55
N PHE A 545 25.38 -24.99 13.35
CA PHE A 545 24.43 -24.99 14.46
C PHE A 545 23.11 -25.67 14.09
N ARG A 546 22.43 -26.16 15.09
CA ARG A 546 21.09 -26.71 14.99
C ARG A 546 20.20 -26.09 16.05
N ILE A 547 19.00 -25.68 15.64
CA ILE A 547 18.00 -25.12 16.54
C ILE A 547 16.84 -26.10 16.65
N VAL A 548 16.44 -26.40 17.89
CA VAL A 548 15.29 -27.25 18.21
C VAL A 548 14.47 -26.55 19.29
N ASN A 549 13.23 -26.17 18.98
CA ASN A 549 12.34 -25.48 19.92
C ASN A 549 13.02 -24.29 20.63
N GLY A 550 13.65 -23.42 19.86
CA GLY A 550 14.31 -22.22 20.35
C GLY A 550 15.66 -22.45 21.03
N ILE A 551 16.14 -23.68 21.14
CA ILE A 551 17.47 -23.99 21.70
C ILE A 551 18.46 -24.24 20.56
N LEU A 552 19.38 -23.30 20.38
CA LEU A 552 20.49 -23.42 19.44
C LEU A 552 21.62 -24.25 20.09
N ARG A 553 22.15 -25.23 19.36
CA ARG A 553 23.34 -26.04 19.73
C ARG A 553 24.38 -25.94 18.64
N ASN A 554 25.62 -25.81 19.07
CA ASN A 554 26.83 -25.92 18.27
C ASN A 554 27.82 -26.86 18.98
N ASP A 555 28.45 -27.78 18.22
CA ASP A 555 29.37 -28.75 18.74
C ASP A 555 30.74 -28.71 18.05
N ASP A 556 30.93 -27.85 17.05
CA ASP A 556 32.04 -27.83 16.09
C ASP A 556 32.65 -26.47 15.82
N LEU A 557 32.47 -25.47 16.72
CA LEU A 557 33.12 -24.19 16.55
C LEU A 557 34.64 -24.39 16.45
N ALA A 558 35.22 -23.82 15.40
CA ALA A 558 36.66 -23.85 15.16
C ALA A 558 37.17 -22.48 14.77
N LEU A 559 38.20 -21.97 15.48
CA LEU A 559 38.95 -20.79 15.12
C LEU A 559 40.42 -21.18 14.88
N LEU A 560 40.92 -20.84 13.72
CA LEU A 560 42.28 -21.08 13.28
C LEU A 560 43.03 -19.75 13.22
N ALA A 561 43.88 -19.51 14.21
CA ALA A 561 44.78 -18.35 14.26
C ALA A 561 46.25 -18.81 14.12
N PRO A 562 47.20 -17.92 13.81
CA PRO A 562 48.61 -18.28 13.56
C PRO A 562 49.25 -19.06 14.70
N LEU A 563 48.97 -18.69 15.95
CA LEU A 563 49.53 -19.33 17.15
C LEU A 563 48.52 -20.09 18.00
N LEU A 564 47.23 -20.12 17.55
CA LEU A 564 46.13 -20.57 18.36
C LEU A 564 45.14 -21.41 17.55
N ARG A 565 44.64 -22.47 18.14
CA ARG A 565 43.45 -23.19 17.68
C ARG A 565 42.42 -23.15 18.80
N VAL A 566 41.22 -22.72 18.51
CA VAL A 566 40.14 -22.68 19.50
C VAL A 566 39.01 -23.57 19.02
N GLY A 567 38.64 -24.54 19.80
CA GLY A 567 37.41 -25.30 19.65
C GLY A 567 36.34 -24.76 20.58
N GLY A 568 35.09 -25.01 20.25
CA GLY A 568 33.99 -24.61 21.12
C GLY A 568 32.74 -25.45 20.90
N LYS A 569 31.97 -25.61 21.99
CA LYS A 569 30.67 -26.28 21.93
C LYS A 569 29.75 -25.74 23.01
N GLY A 570 28.45 -25.75 22.72
CA GLY A 570 27.49 -25.27 23.69
C GLY A 570 26.09 -25.08 23.16
N SER A 571 25.30 -24.37 23.94
CA SER A 571 23.91 -24.04 23.59
C SER A 571 23.53 -22.62 23.99
N ILE A 572 22.61 -22.09 23.24
CA ILE A 572 21.94 -20.79 23.50
C ILE A 572 20.46 -21.09 23.61
N ASP A 573 19.85 -20.78 24.76
CA ASP A 573 18.39 -20.80 24.96
C ASP A 573 17.82 -19.44 24.51
N LEU A 574 17.32 -19.37 23.29
CA LEU A 574 16.79 -18.13 22.72
C LEU A 574 15.55 -17.61 23.47
N PRO A 575 14.57 -18.45 23.84
CA PRO A 575 13.45 -18.04 24.69
C PRO A 575 13.87 -17.38 26.00
N ARG A 576 14.87 -17.95 26.72
CA ARG A 576 15.34 -17.43 27.99
C ARG A 576 16.48 -16.45 27.87
N ARG A 577 17.03 -16.27 26.66
CA ARG A 577 18.19 -15.41 26.40
C ARG A 577 19.41 -15.75 27.22
N THR A 578 19.71 -17.06 27.41
CA THR A 578 20.82 -17.54 28.17
C THR A 578 21.79 -18.34 27.32
N VAL A 579 23.06 -18.21 27.66
CA VAL A 579 24.18 -18.90 27.00
C VAL A 579 24.77 -19.91 27.95
N LYS A 580 25.13 -21.08 27.44
CA LYS A 580 25.96 -22.09 28.11
C LYS A 580 26.93 -22.65 27.09
N TYR A 581 28.18 -22.19 27.17
CA TYR A 581 29.15 -22.45 26.14
C TYR A 581 30.51 -22.79 26.76
N ARG A 582 31.25 -23.70 26.12
CA ARG A 582 32.60 -24.11 26.53
C ARG A 582 33.55 -23.81 25.36
N VAL A 583 34.58 -23.04 25.64
CA VAL A 583 35.64 -22.65 24.69
C VAL A 583 36.94 -23.36 25.08
N GLU A 584 37.56 -24.04 24.12
CA GLU A 584 38.75 -24.86 24.32
C GLU A 584 39.91 -24.32 23.50
N PRO A 585 40.68 -23.33 24.00
CA PRO A 585 41.86 -22.83 23.31
C PRO A 585 43.01 -23.87 23.39
N ARG A 586 43.81 -23.95 22.32
CA ARG A 586 45.02 -24.78 22.21
C ARG A 586 46.10 -24.03 21.46
N LEU A 587 47.36 -24.09 21.93
CA LEU A 587 48.50 -23.58 21.18
C LEU A 587 48.76 -24.42 19.93
N ALA A 588 48.95 -23.79 18.79
CA ALA A 588 49.45 -24.44 17.59
C ALA A 588 50.94 -24.75 17.84
N GLY A 589 51.28 -26.03 17.94
CA GLY A 589 52.71 -26.42 18.00
C GLY A 589 53.44 -25.92 16.76
N THR A 590 54.51 -25.17 16.93
CA THR A 590 55.42 -24.80 15.82
C THR A 590 56.11 -26.07 15.36
N GLY A 591 55.55 -26.74 14.32
CA GLY A 591 56.28 -27.81 13.62
C GLY A 591 57.50 -27.27 12.96
N GLU A 592 58.61 -27.85 13.27
CA GLU A 592 59.90 -27.92 12.53
C GLU A 592 60.47 -26.60 11.99
N GLY A 593 61.56 -26.12 12.64
CA GLY A 593 62.54 -25.33 11.95
C GLY A 593 63.16 -24.11 12.59
N GLN A 594 63.21 -23.98 13.91
CA GLN A 594 64.20 -23.11 14.63
C GLN A 594 64.29 -23.53 16.10
N GLY A 595 65.27 -24.31 16.48
CA GLY A 595 65.88 -24.61 17.78
C GLY A 595 65.20 -24.15 19.08
N GLY A 596 63.90 -24.16 19.18
CA GLY A 596 63.13 -23.91 20.41
C GLY A 596 62.57 -25.20 20.95
N ALA A 597 62.71 -25.42 22.25
CA ALA A 597 62.34 -26.61 22.96
C ALA A 597 60.93 -27.14 22.57
N THR A 598 60.86 -28.38 22.19
CA THR A 598 59.73 -29.17 21.71
C THR A 598 58.62 -29.38 22.73
N ASP A 599 58.55 -28.62 23.82
CA ASP A 599 57.71 -28.88 24.99
C ASP A 599 56.67 -27.81 25.31
N VAL A 600 56.20 -27.02 24.35
CA VAL A 600 55.12 -26.08 24.62
C VAL A 600 53.82 -26.45 23.83
N ALA A 601 53.56 -27.75 23.66
CA ALA A 601 52.20 -28.23 23.36
C ALA A 601 51.41 -28.20 24.68
N GLY A 602 51.28 -27.01 25.28
CA GLY A 602 50.66 -26.81 26.58
C GLY A 602 49.15 -26.79 26.48
N LEU A 603 48.48 -27.63 27.26
CA LEU A 603 47.05 -27.55 27.51
C LEU A 603 46.71 -26.15 28.02
N MET A 604 45.84 -25.45 27.29
CA MET A 604 45.21 -24.24 27.78
C MET A 604 43.95 -24.58 28.53
N VAL A 605 43.60 -23.76 29.54
CA VAL A 605 42.43 -23.99 30.37
C VAL A 605 41.20 -23.72 29.59
N PRO A 606 40.25 -24.67 29.42
CA PRO A 606 38.96 -24.38 28.86
C PRO A 606 38.21 -23.32 29.66
N VAL A 607 37.47 -22.50 28.99
CA VAL A 607 36.66 -21.43 29.59
C VAL A 607 35.17 -21.77 29.41
N ILE A 608 34.44 -21.75 30.52
CA ILE A 608 32.99 -21.83 30.51
C ILE A 608 32.45 -20.40 30.44
N VAL A 609 31.50 -20.17 29.48
CA VAL A 609 30.77 -18.94 29.32
C VAL A 609 29.31 -19.24 29.62
N GLU A 610 28.78 -18.69 30.69
CA GLU A 610 27.39 -18.95 31.12
C GLU A 610 26.70 -17.65 31.55
N GLY A 611 25.39 -17.61 31.46
CA GLY A 611 24.57 -16.51 31.95
C GLY A 611 23.61 -15.92 30.92
N PRO A 612 22.89 -14.89 31.30
CA PRO A 612 22.13 -14.07 30.34
C PRO A 612 23.06 -13.50 29.27
N TRP A 613 22.64 -13.44 27.99
CA TRP A 613 23.54 -13.01 26.91
C TRP A 613 24.00 -11.54 27.00
N HIS A 614 23.35 -10.73 27.83
CA HIS A 614 23.75 -9.36 28.13
C HIS A 614 24.67 -9.24 29.37
N ASP A 615 24.83 -10.34 30.17
CA ASP A 615 25.66 -10.38 31.34
C ASP A 615 26.25 -11.79 31.48
N LEU A 616 27.32 -12.01 30.72
CA LEU A 616 27.97 -13.33 30.64
C LEU A 616 29.07 -13.50 31.71
N ASP A 617 29.03 -14.57 32.48
CA ASP A 617 30.07 -14.99 33.37
C ASP A 617 31.12 -15.88 32.66
N TYR A 618 32.39 -15.58 32.88
CA TYR A 618 33.52 -16.28 32.28
C TYR A 618 34.34 -16.93 33.37
N ARG A 619 34.39 -18.27 33.41
CA ARG A 619 35.12 -18.99 34.44
C ARG A 619 35.97 -20.13 33.85
N PRO A 620 37.17 -20.39 34.41
CA PRO A 620 37.97 -21.55 34.02
C PRO A 620 37.24 -22.87 34.33
N ASP A 621 37.30 -23.83 33.41
CA ASP A 621 36.78 -25.18 33.63
C ASP A 621 37.82 -26.07 34.30
N LEU A 622 37.91 -25.95 35.62
CA LEU A 622 38.85 -26.73 36.43
C LEU A 622 38.46 -28.22 36.49
N ALA A 623 37.19 -28.56 36.39
CA ALA A 623 36.73 -29.95 36.37
C ALA A 623 37.14 -30.68 35.09
N GLY A 624 37.02 -30.02 33.94
CA GLY A 624 37.46 -30.55 32.64
C GLY A 624 38.99 -30.74 32.57
N LEU A 625 39.77 -29.96 33.30
CA LEU A 625 41.23 -30.18 33.41
C LEU A 625 41.58 -31.48 34.09
N VAL A 626 40.87 -31.85 35.14
CA VAL A 626 41.10 -33.13 35.86
C VAL A 626 40.79 -34.31 34.95
N GLU A 627 39.73 -34.24 34.14
CA GLU A 627 39.39 -35.30 33.18
C GLU A 627 40.43 -35.41 32.05
N GLN A 628 40.97 -34.30 31.57
CA GLN A 628 42.08 -34.29 30.62
C GLN A 628 43.40 -34.78 31.21
N ALA A 629 43.64 -34.49 32.48
CA ALA A 629 44.83 -35.00 33.20
C ALA A 629 44.84 -36.51 33.29
N VAL A 630 43.69 -37.14 33.37
CA VAL A 630 43.58 -38.61 33.39
C VAL A 630 43.87 -39.24 32.02
N THR A 631 43.51 -38.49 30.93
CA THR A 631 43.70 -38.99 29.56
C THR A 631 45.04 -38.58 28.92
N ASN A 632 45.73 -37.54 29.43
CA ASN A 632 47.05 -37.11 29.02
C ASN A 632 47.89 -36.58 30.23
N PRO A 633 48.52 -37.43 30.99
CA PRO A 633 49.19 -37.07 32.25
C PRO A 633 50.38 -36.10 32.09
N GLU A 634 51.14 -36.19 31.00
CA GLU A 634 52.29 -35.32 30.76
C GLU A 634 51.94 -33.87 30.49
N GLY A 635 50.88 -33.62 29.73
CA GLY A 635 50.34 -32.27 29.49
C GLY A 635 49.71 -31.64 30.72
N ALA A 636 49.13 -32.44 31.59
CA ALA A 636 48.43 -31.99 32.81
C ALA A 636 49.37 -31.41 33.87
N ILE A 637 50.59 -31.94 34.01
CA ILE A 637 51.59 -31.48 35.00
C ILE A 637 51.97 -30.00 34.67
N GLY A 638 52.11 -29.65 33.38
CA GLY A 638 52.43 -28.32 32.96
C GLY A 638 51.32 -27.32 33.27
N ALA A 639 50.04 -27.72 33.01
CA ALA A 639 48.86 -26.88 33.27
C ALA A 639 48.63 -26.66 34.79
N VAL A 640 48.75 -27.71 35.62
CA VAL A 640 48.57 -27.56 37.08
C VAL A 640 49.67 -26.69 37.69
N LYS A 641 50.93 -26.73 37.17
CA LYS A 641 51.99 -25.86 37.61
C LYS A 641 51.78 -24.42 37.29
N GLY A 642 51.27 -24.14 36.07
CA GLY A 642 50.89 -22.79 35.65
C GLY A 642 49.72 -22.18 36.43
N ILE A 643 48.72 -23.01 36.79
CA ILE A 643 47.59 -22.60 37.63
C ILE A 643 48.00 -22.34 39.08
N ALA A 644 48.89 -23.22 39.64
CA ALA A 644 49.39 -23.05 40.99
C ALA A 644 50.24 -21.77 41.10
N GLU A 645 51.07 -21.46 40.10
CA GLU A 645 51.84 -20.20 40.05
C GLU A 645 50.94 -18.98 39.87
N GLY A 646 49.89 -19.05 39.00
CA GLY A 646 48.89 -17.98 38.84
C GLY A 646 48.06 -17.73 40.11
N ALA A 647 47.59 -18.79 40.76
CA ALA A 647 46.84 -18.69 42.01
C ALA A 647 47.72 -18.12 43.16
N LYS A 648 48.98 -18.47 43.19
CA LYS A 648 49.92 -17.90 44.15
C LYS A 648 50.15 -16.40 43.92
N GLY A 649 50.23 -15.96 42.67
CA GLY A 649 50.30 -14.54 42.31
C GLY A 649 49.04 -13.76 42.67
N LEU A 650 47.87 -14.36 42.54
CA LEU A 650 46.59 -13.78 42.97
C LEU A 650 46.51 -13.60 44.48
N VAL A 651 46.94 -14.58 45.23
CA VAL A 651 46.95 -14.52 46.71
C VAL A 651 47.98 -13.49 47.19
N GLU A 652 49.16 -13.43 46.57
CA GLU A 652 50.17 -12.42 46.90
C GLU A 652 49.77 -11.02 46.50
N GLY A 653 49.05 -10.84 45.36
CA GLY A 653 48.47 -9.57 44.93
C GLY A 653 47.36 -9.03 45.84
N LEU A 654 46.49 -9.94 46.31
CA LEU A 654 45.44 -9.65 47.28
C LEU A 654 45.99 -9.30 48.68
N LEU A 655 47.04 -9.96 49.10
CA LEU A 655 47.69 -9.65 50.39
C LEU A 655 48.53 -8.38 50.34
N GLY A 656 49.07 -8.02 49.17
CA GLY A 656 49.80 -6.74 48.97
C GLY A 656 48.91 -5.51 48.93
N SER A 657 47.64 -5.62 48.61
CA SER A 657 46.68 -4.53 48.59
C SER A 657 45.99 -4.24 49.93
N VAL A 658 46.25 -5.06 50.97
CA VAL A 658 45.71 -4.90 52.32
C VAL A 658 46.72 -4.27 53.29
N SER A 659 47.96 -4.09 52.85
CA SER A 659 49.04 -3.52 53.70
C SER A 659 49.62 -2.19 53.15
N GLY A 660 48.86 -1.41 52.36
CA GLY A 660 49.22 -0.06 51.92
C GLY A 660 48.12 0.93 52.25
#